data_d3b39eaa14ad54564763058a1ad9a9de
#
_entry.id   d3b39eaa14ad54564763058a1ad9a9de
#
_cell.length_a   1.000
_cell.length_b   1.000
_cell.length_c   1.000
_cell.angle_alpha   90.00
_cell.angle_beta   90.00
_cell.angle_gamma   90.00
#
_symmetry.space_group_name_H-M   'P 1'
#
loop_
_entity.id
_entity.type
_entity.pdbx_description
1 polymer ?
#
loop_
_entity_poly.entity_id
_entity_poly.type
_entity_poly.pdbx_seq_one_letter_code
_entity_poly.pdbx_strand_id
1 'polypeptide(L)'
;MSVVAIACALIAFVGFGFASRRFVRSRITAWSLKAFAPGALTVAFTLGLFLSTVAPAARLLGGFDLGLAISAGIAIVLAFATRRLPVEALPRASRRTEWWFAVVLVGMGALYTNLSLRYQMHDEHAVYGHKSMVEQLRRGVYPMYYPSSPSEEARYHYGFDVLAGVFTRGLDLSSDLAIDLVCILLALFMCWAAAAVAADADAERSAPFAAAAIHLGAGLAFFLLAGVDGRHPRCLTQYHHPTCEVELFPTQLLNVFQHPVSLGVPLFLTAVLMFPRLAGRSNAEPLFGARWWSTAAMSIAMLGGLSVGQFVYYALGVLAALASLPVWGWRAGRGLRPYFGLGIVVGLSFVLAYAIGGMLAPNESIDPNLVRVLSTPGFPAKEPVSGILWHHAVNLGIGFLLLPLFVWVSMRERRSGVVMLTAFAIGGIAVAHLFTYTRSWDIVKFPSAASFALSMLFVVVVDRWLAARTGWLERWGRRFGVAAVCGTGVVAATFVLFPLDGANRLYGLGTWQGNGLVRQCIDWLRSHDYASEDVVYAQSNVAMELSVWGGLSVVAEDTDLFYMGVKNSVLQKNRRLSSRLRATLDDAAIAELGVKYLVFSDEELGNLGRRAQDRLRKEEGFEKLVSFPSERPGGTRSIWRVR
;
A
#
# COMPACT_ATOMS: atom_id res chain seq x y z
N MET A 1 -13.96 -8.95 -22.34
CA MET A 1 -12.61 -9.40 -21.85
C MET A 1 -11.55 -9.02 -22.86
N SER A 2 -10.53 -8.30 -22.45
CA SER A 2 -9.41 -8.01 -23.32
C SER A 2 -8.35 -9.11 -23.21
N VAL A 3 -8.45 -10.14 -24.05
CA VAL A 3 -7.40 -11.19 -24.19
C VAL A 3 -6.03 -10.55 -24.43
N VAL A 4 -6.03 -9.40 -25.10
CA VAL A 4 -4.83 -8.60 -25.36
C VAL A 4 -4.22 -8.07 -24.06
N ALA A 5 -5.03 -7.57 -23.12
CA ALA A 5 -4.53 -7.07 -21.84
C ALA A 5 -3.87 -8.16 -21.00
N ILE A 6 -4.45 -9.38 -20.97
CA ILE A 6 -3.82 -10.54 -20.32
C ILE A 6 -2.47 -10.86 -20.96
N ALA A 7 -2.46 -11.00 -22.28
CA ALA A 7 -1.24 -11.36 -23.00
C ALA A 7 -0.14 -10.31 -22.74
N CYS A 8 -0.47 -9.02 -22.82
CA CYS A 8 0.47 -7.95 -22.56
C CYS A 8 0.98 -7.98 -21.10
N ALA A 9 0.10 -8.16 -20.12
CA ALA A 9 0.49 -8.26 -18.72
C ALA A 9 1.41 -9.46 -18.47
N LEU A 10 1.08 -10.64 -18.97
CA LEU A 10 1.91 -11.83 -18.85
C LEU A 10 3.27 -11.64 -19.52
N ILE A 11 3.31 -11.11 -20.73
CA ILE A 11 4.56 -10.80 -21.44
C ILE A 11 5.39 -9.81 -20.62
N ALA A 12 4.77 -8.76 -20.07
CA ALA A 12 5.46 -7.78 -19.25
C ALA A 12 6.06 -8.43 -17.98
N PHE A 13 5.28 -9.17 -17.22
CA PHE A 13 5.78 -9.83 -15.99
C PHE A 13 6.85 -10.88 -16.29
N VAL A 14 6.64 -11.74 -17.28
CA VAL A 14 7.62 -12.77 -17.64
C VAL A 14 8.89 -12.14 -18.20
N GLY A 15 8.77 -11.15 -19.09
CA GLY A 15 9.90 -10.46 -19.71
C GLY A 15 10.72 -9.66 -18.68
N PHE A 16 10.07 -8.87 -17.83
CA PHE A 16 10.74 -8.17 -16.72
C PHE A 16 11.32 -9.13 -15.70
N GLY A 17 10.62 -10.22 -15.36
CA GLY A 17 11.11 -11.27 -14.48
C GLY A 17 12.38 -11.94 -15.02
N PHE A 18 12.38 -12.27 -16.30
CA PHE A 18 13.56 -12.82 -16.96
C PHE A 18 14.73 -11.82 -16.96
N ALA A 19 14.48 -10.58 -17.38
CA ALA A 19 15.50 -9.53 -17.42
C ALA A 19 16.08 -9.25 -16.02
N SER A 20 15.21 -9.09 -15.01
CA SER A 20 15.61 -8.87 -13.61
C SER A 20 16.45 -10.03 -13.08
N ARG A 21 16.01 -11.28 -13.31
CA ARG A 21 16.75 -12.47 -12.89
C ARG A 21 18.13 -12.55 -13.54
N ARG A 22 18.21 -12.32 -14.86
CA ARG A 22 19.49 -12.32 -15.58
C ARG A 22 20.41 -11.23 -15.06
N PHE A 23 19.89 -10.03 -14.88
CA PHE A 23 20.62 -8.91 -14.35
C PHE A 23 21.17 -9.19 -12.94
N VAL A 24 20.32 -9.64 -12.01
CA VAL A 24 20.73 -9.97 -10.64
C VAL A 24 21.82 -11.06 -10.66
N ARG A 25 21.62 -12.15 -11.41
CA ARG A 25 22.58 -13.26 -11.49
C ARG A 25 23.90 -12.88 -12.12
N SER A 26 23.92 -11.94 -13.06
CA SER A 26 25.17 -11.43 -13.65
C SER A 26 25.98 -10.51 -12.72
N ARG A 27 25.37 -10.08 -11.58
CA ARG A 27 25.98 -9.15 -10.62
C ARG A 27 26.31 -9.78 -9.25
N ILE A 28 25.99 -11.06 -9.05
CA ILE A 28 26.11 -11.72 -7.75
C ILE A 28 27.51 -11.55 -7.15
N THR A 29 28.55 -11.83 -7.91
CA THR A 29 29.93 -11.72 -7.43
C THR A 29 30.29 -10.29 -7.03
N ALA A 30 29.94 -9.30 -7.89
CA ALA A 30 30.19 -7.90 -7.62
C ALA A 30 29.38 -7.36 -6.43
N TRP A 31 28.17 -7.89 -6.23
CA TRP A 31 27.30 -7.45 -5.14
C TRP A 31 27.50 -8.20 -3.83
N SER A 32 28.24 -9.32 -3.85
CA SER A 32 28.43 -10.18 -2.67
C SER A 32 27.10 -10.52 -1.99
N LEU A 33 26.09 -10.89 -2.78
CA LEU A 33 24.75 -11.21 -2.28
C LEU A 33 24.81 -12.46 -1.39
N LYS A 34 23.99 -12.47 -0.36
CA LYS A 34 23.73 -13.64 0.48
C LYS A 34 22.49 -14.41 -0.01
N ALA A 35 22.22 -15.55 0.59
CA ALA A 35 21.03 -16.35 0.32
C ALA A 35 19.75 -15.49 0.41
N PHE A 36 18.71 -15.87 -0.33
CA PHE A 36 17.41 -15.17 -0.47
C PHE A 36 17.47 -13.82 -1.21
N ALA A 37 18.57 -13.04 -1.11
CA ALA A 37 18.68 -11.72 -1.73
C ALA A 37 18.48 -11.74 -3.26
N PRO A 38 19.03 -12.69 -4.04
CA PRO A 38 18.81 -12.73 -5.48
C PRO A 38 17.32 -12.88 -5.86
N GLY A 39 16.58 -13.70 -5.13
CA GLY A 39 15.14 -13.88 -5.35
C GLY A 39 14.35 -12.61 -5.02
N ALA A 40 14.57 -12.03 -3.84
CA ALA A 40 13.91 -10.81 -3.40
C ALA A 40 14.16 -9.64 -4.38
N LEU A 41 15.41 -9.44 -4.80
CA LEU A 41 15.76 -8.40 -5.78
C LEU A 41 15.14 -8.66 -7.16
N THR A 42 15.07 -9.92 -7.59
CA THR A 42 14.40 -10.25 -8.86
C THR A 42 12.95 -9.83 -8.84
N VAL A 43 12.21 -10.16 -7.78
CA VAL A 43 10.79 -9.76 -7.63
C VAL A 43 10.66 -8.24 -7.53
N ALA A 44 11.47 -7.59 -6.70
CA ALA A 44 11.43 -6.14 -6.52
C ALA A 44 11.69 -5.36 -7.83
N PHE A 45 12.69 -5.76 -8.59
CA PHE A 45 12.98 -5.13 -9.88
C PHE A 45 11.91 -5.42 -10.92
N THR A 46 11.32 -6.61 -10.92
CA THR A 46 10.19 -6.94 -11.79
C THR A 46 9.00 -6.03 -11.52
N LEU A 47 8.60 -5.89 -10.25
CA LEU A 47 7.51 -5.01 -9.84
C LEU A 47 7.84 -3.54 -10.11
N GLY A 48 9.07 -3.11 -9.80
CA GLY A 48 9.54 -1.76 -10.06
C GLY A 48 9.50 -1.41 -11.55
N LEU A 49 10.03 -2.25 -12.42
CA LEU A 49 9.99 -2.07 -13.88
C LEU A 49 8.56 -2.07 -14.39
N PHE A 50 7.72 -2.98 -13.91
CA PHE A 50 6.33 -3.04 -14.31
C PHE A 50 5.59 -1.74 -13.97
N LEU A 51 5.59 -1.32 -12.71
CA LEU A 51 4.90 -0.11 -12.27
C LEU A 51 5.47 1.15 -12.92
N SER A 52 6.80 1.23 -13.07
CA SER A 52 7.49 2.39 -13.67
C SER A 52 7.33 2.48 -15.19
N THR A 53 6.79 1.46 -15.84
CA THR A 53 6.51 1.49 -17.28
C THR A 53 5.01 1.57 -17.58
N VAL A 54 4.19 0.77 -16.90
CA VAL A 54 2.72 0.75 -17.12
C VAL A 54 2.10 2.10 -16.79
N ALA A 55 2.38 2.64 -15.60
CA ALA A 55 1.71 3.84 -15.13
C ALA A 55 2.01 5.08 -15.98
N PRO A 56 3.29 5.44 -16.25
CA PRO A 56 3.58 6.57 -17.14
C PRO A 56 3.04 6.38 -18.55
N ALA A 57 3.18 5.17 -19.12
CA ALA A 57 2.70 4.90 -20.48
C ALA A 57 1.17 5.01 -20.56
N ALA A 58 0.44 4.44 -19.58
CA ALA A 58 -1.01 4.54 -19.51
C ALA A 58 -1.48 5.99 -19.36
N ARG A 59 -0.76 6.78 -18.55
CA ARG A 59 -1.05 8.21 -18.34
C ARG A 59 -0.84 9.04 -19.62
N LEU A 60 0.28 8.82 -20.31
CA LEU A 60 0.61 9.56 -21.53
C LEU A 60 -0.33 9.24 -22.68
N LEU A 61 -0.83 8.01 -22.75
CA LEU A 61 -1.65 7.53 -23.87
C LEU A 61 -3.15 7.46 -23.53
N GLY A 62 -3.52 7.78 -22.30
CA GLY A 62 -4.93 7.85 -21.88
C GLY A 62 -5.63 6.49 -21.79
N GLY A 63 -4.92 5.42 -21.38
CA GLY A 63 -5.56 4.12 -21.23
C GLY A 63 -4.68 3.03 -20.62
N PHE A 64 -5.28 2.22 -19.76
CA PHE A 64 -4.57 1.16 -19.04
C PHE A 64 -4.04 0.07 -19.98
N ASP A 65 -4.84 -0.33 -20.99
CA ASP A 65 -4.45 -1.37 -21.97
C ASP A 65 -3.23 -0.95 -22.81
N LEU A 66 -3.15 0.34 -23.18
CA LEU A 66 -2.01 0.89 -23.91
C LEU A 66 -0.75 0.89 -23.03
N GLY A 67 -0.91 1.22 -21.74
CA GLY A 67 0.17 1.10 -20.76
C GLY A 67 0.70 -0.33 -20.66
N LEU A 68 -0.17 -1.32 -20.60
CA LEU A 68 0.20 -2.74 -20.59
C LEU A 68 0.91 -3.15 -21.88
N ALA A 69 0.43 -2.73 -23.06
CA ALA A 69 1.03 -3.07 -24.34
C ALA A 69 2.46 -2.51 -24.48
N ILE A 70 2.68 -1.25 -24.09
CA ILE A 70 4.01 -0.64 -24.11
C ILE A 70 4.93 -1.34 -23.12
N SER A 71 4.44 -1.65 -21.91
CA SER A 71 5.24 -2.39 -20.94
C SER A 71 5.65 -3.76 -21.44
N ALA A 72 4.77 -4.46 -22.15
CA ALA A 72 5.09 -5.73 -22.81
C ALA A 72 6.21 -5.55 -23.85
N GLY A 73 6.12 -4.52 -24.69
CA GLY A 73 7.17 -4.19 -25.66
C GLY A 73 8.52 -3.90 -25.00
N ILE A 74 8.54 -3.06 -23.96
CA ILE A 74 9.76 -2.77 -23.20
C ILE A 74 10.31 -4.04 -22.55
N ALA A 75 9.45 -4.89 -21.99
CA ALA A 75 9.85 -6.14 -21.36
C ALA A 75 10.51 -7.11 -22.34
N ILE A 76 9.99 -7.23 -23.56
CA ILE A 76 10.60 -8.03 -24.65
C ILE A 76 12.00 -7.48 -24.98
N VAL A 77 12.13 -6.18 -25.17
CA VAL A 77 13.42 -5.53 -25.47
C VAL A 77 14.44 -5.79 -24.36
N LEU A 78 14.04 -5.60 -23.09
CA LEU A 78 14.91 -5.84 -21.96
C LEU A 78 15.27 -7.33 -21.79
N ALA A 79 14.33 -8.25 -22.00
CA ALA A 79 14.59 -9.67 -21.98
C ALA A 79 15.61 -10.06 -23.05
N PHE A 80 15.46 -9.51 -24.26
CA PHE A 80 16.41 -9.73 -25.35
C PHE A 80 17.79 -9.13 -25.07
N ALA A 81 17.84 -7.89 -24.57
CA ALA A 81 19.09 -7.22 -24.23
C ALA A 81 19.87 -7.96 -23.13
N THR A 82 19.16 -8.52 -22.16
CA THR A 82 19.76 -9.21 -21.00
C THR A 82 20.05 -10.69 -21.25
N ARG A 83 19.55 -11.29 -22.34
CA ARG A 83 19.71 -12.75 -22.62
C ARG A 83 21.14 -13.25 -22.64
N ARG A 84 22.10 -12.39 -23.04
CA ARG A 84 23.51 -12.71 -23.14
C ARG A 84 24.31 -12.43 -21.86
N LEU A 85 23.68 -11.87 -20.82
CA LEU A 85 24.36 -11.64 -19.56
C LEU A 85 24.81 -12.98 -18.96
N PRO A 86 26.03 -13.07 -18.41
CA PRO A 86 26.49 -14.28 -17.75
C PRO A 86 25.59 -14.62 -16.57
N VAL A 87 25.42 -15.91 -16.31
CA VAL A 87 24.55 -16.40 -15.24
C VAL A 87 25.41 -17.12 -14.22
N GLU A 88 25.61 -16.49 -13.08
CA GLU A 88 26.36 -17.06 -11.97
C GLU A 88 25.46 -17.95 -11.09
N ALA A 89 26.08 -18.87 -10.35
CA ALA A 89 25.40 -19.71 -9.38
C ALA A 89 24.82 -18.84 -8.25
N LEU A 90 23.60 -19.12 -7.84
CA LEU A 90 22.96 -18.43 -6.73
C LEU A 90 23.54 -18.89 -5.40
N PRO A 91 23.82 -17.98 -4.46
CA PRO A 91 24.14 -18.35 -3.10
C PRO A 91 22.94 -19.08 -2.47
N ARG A 92 23.23 -20.17 -1.77
CA ARG A 92 22.21 -20.99 -1.10
C ARG A 92 22.39 -20.87 0.41
N ALA A 93 21.28 -20.92 1.12
CA ALA A 93 21.29 -21.14 2.55
C ALA A 93 21.52 -22.62 2.89
N SER A 94 21.74 -22.92 4.16
CA SER A 94 21.75 -24.31 4.59
C SER A 94 20.40 -24.96 4.28
N ARG A 95 20.39 -26.29 3.95
CA ARG A 95 19.14 -27.03 3.69
C ARG A 95 18.12 -26.89 4.83
N ARG A 96 18.61 -26.82 6.07
CA ARG A 96 17.75 -26.61 7.24
C ARG A 96 17.09 -25.24 7.24
N THR A 97 17.83 -24.19 6.89
CA THR A 97 17.29 -22.81 6.80
C THR A 97 16.29 -22.71 5.65
N GLU A 98 16.60 -23.29 4.49
CA GLU A 98 15.67 -23.30 3.33
C GLU A 98 14.36 -24.05 3.67
N TRP A 99 14.46 -25.19 4.37
CA TRP A 99 13.28 -25.95 4.78
C TRP A 99 12.39 -25.16 5.75
N TRP A 100 12.97 -24.57 6.81
CA TRP A 100 12.21 -23.76 7.74
C TRP A 100 11.61 -22.51 7.08
N PHE A 101 12.34 -21.91 6.15
CA PHE A 101 11.82 -20.80 5.36
C PHE A 101 10.60 -21.23 4.51
N ALA A 102 10.67 -22.39 3.87
CA ALA A 102 9.56 -22.94 3.11
C ALA A 102 8.33 -23.20 4.01
N VAL A 103 8.55 -23.75 5.22
CA VAL A 103 7.47 -23.95 6.20
C VAL A 103 6.80 -22.63 6.59
N VAL A 104 7.60 -21.59 6.88
CA VAL A 104 7.07 -20.26 7.19
C VAL A 104 6.30 -19.68 5.99
N LEU A 105 6.85 -19.80 4.79
CA LEU A 105 6.22 -19.29 3.58
C LEU A 105 4.85 -19.93 3.33
N VAL A 106 4.78 -21.27 3.43
CA VAL A 106 3.51 -22.02 3.30
C VAL A 106 2.54 -21.64 4.43
N GLY A 107 3.04 -21.58 5.67
CA GLY A 107 2.22 -21.20 6.83
C GLY A 107 1.63 -19.79 6.70
N MET A 108 2.42 -18.83 6.28
CA MET A 108 1.95 -17.45 6.04
C MET A 108 0.98 -17.38 4.86
N GLY A 109 1.25 -18.09 3.76
CA GLY A 109 0.32 -18.19 2.65
C GLY A 109 -1.03 -18.78 3.07
N ALA A 110 -1.03 -19.86 3.82
CA ALA A 110 -2.25 -20.48 4.35
C ALA A 110 -2.99 -19.52 5.31
N LEU A 111 -2.26 -18.83 6.18
CA LEU A 111 -2.84 -17.86 7.12
C LEU A 111 -3.54 -16.72 6.36
N TYR A 112 -2.87 -16.06 5.40
CA TYR A 112 -3.46 -14.97 4.62
C TYR A 112 -4.62 -15.45 3.76
N THR A 113 -4.53 -16.64 3.14
CA THR A 113 -5.65 -17.22 2.40
C THR A 113 -6.86 -17.47 3.31
N ASN A 114 -6.63 -18.02 4.52
CA ASN A 114 -7.72 -18.22 5.48
C ASN A 114 -8.34 -16.89 5.93
N LEU A 115 -7.53 -15.87 6.18
CA LEU A 115 -8.02 -14.54 6.55
C LEU A 115 -8.86 -13.93 5.41
N SER A 116 -8.39 -13.99 4.17
CA SER A 116 -9.11 -13.49 3.00
C SER A 116 -10.44 -14.21 2.77
N LEU A 117 -10.49 -15.53 2.98
CA LEU A 117 -11.73 -16.31 2.83
C LEU A 117 -12.75 -16.06 3.95
N ARG A 118 -12.29 -15.67 5.14
CA ARG A 118 -13.18 -15.47 6.30
C ARG A 118 -13.62 -14.03 6.48
N TYR A 119 -12.75 -13.09 6.14
CA TYR A 119 -12.92 -11.67 6.47
C TYR A 119 -12.83 -10.84 5.21
N GLN A 120 -13.91 -10.15 4.85
CA GLN A 120 -13.88 -9.13 3.81
C GLN A 120 -13.22 -7.86 4.38
N MET A 121 -11.92 -7.96 4.69
CA MET A 121 -11.15 -6.89 5.33
C MET A 121 -11.09 -5.60 4.49
N HIS A 122 -11.44 -5.70 3.20
CA HIS A 122 -11.37 -4.58 2.26
C HIS A 122 -12.64 -3.72 2.22
N ASP A 123 -13.72 -4.13 2.88
CA ASP A 123 -14.98 -3.39 2.81
C ASP A 123 -14.91 -2.02 3.49
N GLU A 124 -14.11 -1.88 4.57
CA GLU A 124 -13.84 -0.56 5.15
C GLU A 124 -13.07 0.35 4.21
N HIS A 125 -12.19 -0.20 3.38
CA HIS A 125 -11.41 0.54 2.39
C HIS A 125 -12.16 0.75 1.06
N ALA A 126 -13.31 0.14 0.89
CA ALA A 126 -14.21 0.44 -0.21
C ALA A 126 -14.58 1.92 -0.24
N VAL A 127 -14.87 2.47 0.94
CA VAL A 127 -15.19 3.89 1.17
C VAL A 127 -14.03 4.81 0.76
N TYR A 128 -12.78 4.35 0.88
CA TYR A 128 -11.57 5.14 0.61
C TYR A 128 -11.04 5.01 -0.82
N GLY A 129 -11.73 4.29 -1.68
CA GLY A 129 -11.48 4.36 -3.10
C GLY A 129 -10.66 3.23 -3.72
N HIS A 130 -10.00 2.32 -2.96
CA HIS A 130 -9.21 1.23 -3.54
C HIS A 130 -10.03 0.32 -4.46
N LYS A 131 -11.18 -0.20 -3.99
CA LYS A 131 -12.05 -1.02 -4.84
C LYS A 131 -12.52 -0.26 -6.07
N SER A 132 -12.90 1.00 -5.90
CA SER A 132 -13.31 1.85 -7.01
C SER A 132 -12.17 2.09 -8.01
N MET A 133 -10.94 2.30 -7.55
CA MET A 133 -9.76 2.43 -8.41
C MET A 133 -9.50 1.14 -9.20
N VAL A 134 -9.58 -0.01 -8.54
CA VAL A 134 -9.44 -1.33 -9.20
C VAL A 134 -10.54 -1.54 -10.25
N GLU A 135 -11.79 -1.14 -9.97
CA GLU A 135 -12.88 -1.24 -10.93
C GLU A 135 -12.74 -0.25 -12.09
N GLN A 136 -12.18 0.96 -11.87
CA GLN A 136 -11.81 1.86 -12.97
C GLN A 136 -10.76 1.23 -13.89
N LEU A 137 -9.73 0.59 -13.32
CA LEU A 137 -8.71 -0.14 -14.08
C LEU A 137 -9.31 -1.34 -14.82
N ARG A 138 -10.28 -2.06 -14.22
CA ARG A 138 -11.03 -3.12 -14.89
C ARG A 138 -11.72 -2.62 -16.15
N ARG A 139 -12.17 -1.37 -16.15
CA ARG A 139 -12.76 -0.70 -17.31
C ARG A 139 -11.74 -0.12 -18.28
N GLY A 140 -10.45 -0.19 -17.98
CA GLY A 140 -9.36 0.35 -18.78
C GLY A 140 -9.08 1.84 -18.55
N VAL A 141 -9.72 2.44 -17.54
CA VAL A 141 -9.54 3.87 -17.22
C VAL A 141 -8.21 4.09 -16.52
N TYR A 142 -7.40 4.99 -17.05
CA TYR A 142 -6.18 5.50 -16.44
C TYR A 142 -5.87 6.89 -17.03
N PRO A 143 -5.50 7.92 -16.28
CA PRO A 143 -5.35 7.91 -14.81
C PRO A 143 -6.68 7.64 -14.08
N MET A 144 -6.56 7.20 -12.84
CA MET A 144 -7.74 7.01 -12.00
C MET A 144 -8.19 8.33 -11.39
N TYR A 145 -9.49 8.44 -11.16
CA TYR A 145 -10.12 9.63 -10.58
C TYR A 145 -10.66 9.31 -9.18
N TYR A 146 -10.83 10.35 -8.36
CA TYR A 146 -11.55 10.16 -7.11
C TYR A 146 -12.98 9.68 -7.38
N PRO A 147 -13.43 8.64 -6.66
CA PRO A 147 -14.73 8.04 -6.94
C PRO A 147 -15.89 9.02 -6.93
N SER A 148 -15.88 9.97 -6.01
CA SER A 148 -16.93 10.98 -5.80
C SER A 148 -16.60 12.35 -6.44
N SER A 149 -15.50 12.46 -7.18
CA SER A 149 -15.13 13.66 -7.92
C SER A 149 -14.43 13.28 -9.23
N PRO A 150 -15.20 12.87 -10.24
CA PRO A 150 -14.64 12.34 -11.50
C PRO A 150 -13.86 13.36 -12.33
N SER A 151 -13.90 14.65 -11.99
CA SER A 151 -13.04 15.68 -12.59
C SER A 151 -11.64 15.75 -11.98
N GLU A 152 -11.41 15.07 -10.84
CA GLU A 152 -10.18 15.18 -10.07
C GLU A 152 -9.37 13.89 -10.14
N GLU A 153 -8.17 13.96 -10.74
CA GLU A 153 -7.27 12.80 -10.75
C GLU A 153 -6.89 12.39 -9.33
N ALA A 154 -6.97 11.08 -9.04
CA ALA A 154 -6.66 10.55 -7.73
C ALA A 154 -5.16 10.70 -7.41
N ARG A 155 -4.84 11.44 -6.35
CA ARG A 155 -3.49 11.52 -5.78
C ARG A 155 -3.39 10.59 -4.59
N TYR A 156 -2.99 9.36 -4.89
CA TYR A 156 -2.89 8.32 -3.87
C TYR A 156 -1.76 7.32 -4.18
N HIS A 157 -1.44 6.45 -3.25
CA HIS A 157 -0.46 5.39 -3.44
C HIS A 157 -1.13 4.14 -4.03
N TYR A 158 -1.48 4.21 -5.29
CA TYR A 158 -2.28 3.23 -6.01
C TYR A 158 -1.48 2.15 -6.78
N GLY A 159 -0.18 1.99 -6.52
CA GLY A 159 0.62 0.94 -7.20
C GLY A 159 0.10 -0.46 -6.92
N PHE A 160 -0.45 -0.68 -5.72
CA PHE A 160 -1.14 -1.90 -5.36
C PHE A 160 -2.39 -2.13 -6.24
N ASP A 161 -3.20 -1.06 -6.43
CA ASP A 161 -4.42 -1.11 -7.23
C ASP A 161 -4.11 -1.41 -8.69
N VAL A 162 -3.00 -0.88 -9.23
CA VAL A 162 -2.52 -1.21 -10.58
C VAL A 162 -2.24 -2.71 -10.72
N LEU A 163 -1.63 -3.33 -9.70
CA LEU A 163 -1.40 -4.79 -9.70
C LEU A 163 -2.72 -5.57 -9.66
N ALA A 164 -3.66 -5.17 -8.79
CA ALA A 164 -4.99 -5.78 -8.72
C ALA A 164 -5.78 -5.56 -10.03
N GLY A 165 -5.64 -4.37 -10.63
CA GLY A 165 -6.22 -4.02 -11.91
C GLY A 165 -5.82 -4.95 -13.06
N VAL A 166 -4.60 -5.48 -13.03
CA VAL A 166 -4.15 -6.51 -14.01
C VAL A 166 -5.00 -7.78 -13.91
N PHE A 167 -5.29 -8.23 -12.69
CA PHE A 167 -6.08 -9.45 -12.48
C PHE A 167 -7.56 -9.24 -12.82
N THR A 168 -8.12 -8.08 -12.46
CA THR A 168 -9.51 -7.78 -12.82
C THR A 168 -9.68 -7.56 -14.31
N ARG A 169 -8.81 -6.78 -14.95
CA ARG A 169 -8.87 -6.48 -16.39
C ARG A 169 -8.55 -7.69 -17.24
N GLY A 170 -7.57 -8.48 -16.81
CA GLY A 170 -7.07 -9.62 -17.54
C GLY A 170 -7.89 -10.89 -17.32
N LEU A 171 -8.10 -11.30 -16.08
CA LEU A 171 -8.74 -12.58 -15.73
C LEU A 171 -10.23 -12.43 -15.38
N ASP A 172 -10.77 -11.23 -15.46
CA ASP A 172 -12.16 -10.90 -15.07
C ASP A 172 -12.50 -11.31 -13.62
N LEU A 173 -11.49 -11.31 -12.74
CA LEU A 173 -11.71 -11.54 -11.33
C LEU A 173 -12.49 -10.37 -10.72
N SER A 174 -13.28 -10.65 -9.68
CA SER A 174 -13.85 -9.58 -8.88
C SER A 174 -12.74 -8.74 -8.24
N SER A 175 -12.99 -7.46 -7.97
CA SER A 175 -12.02 -6.58 -7.32
C SER A 175 -11.57 -7.12 -5.96
N ASP A 176 -12.49 -7.73 -5.20
CA ASP A 176 -12.15 -8.37 -3.92
C ASP A 176 -11.14 -9.50 -4.07
N LEU A 177 -11.43 -10.46 -4.96
CA LEU A 177 -10.55 -11.59 -5.19
C LEU A 177 -9.19 -11.15 -5.76
N ALA A 178 -9.17 -10.14 -6.62
CA ALA A 178 -7.94 -9.60 -7.17
C ALA A 178 -7.09 -8.91 -6.09
N ILE A 179 -7.71 -8.13 -5.22
CA ILE A 179 -7.08 -7.47 -4.09
C ILE A 179 -6.50 -8.52 -3.13
N ASP A 180 -7.30 -9.52 -2.74
CA ASP A 180 -6.86 -10.61 -1.87
C ASP A 180 -5.66 -11.38 -2.44
N LEU A 181 -5.74 -11.74 -3.72
CA LEU A 181 -4.66 -12.47 -4.39
C LEU A 181 -3.35 -11.66 -4.40
N VAL A 182 -3.43 -10.36 -4.71
CA VAL A 182 -2.26 -9.48 -4.69
C VAL A 182 -1.72 -9.32 -3.27
N CYS A 183 -2.58 -9.17 -2.25
CA CYS A 183 -2.16 -9.14 -0.84
C CYS A 183 -1.38 -10.40 -0.45
N ILE A 184 -1.90 -11.59 -0.79
CA ILE A 184 -1.24 -12.86 -0.49
C ILE A 184 0.12 -12.95 -1.17
N LEU A 185 0.20 -12.65 -2.47
CA LEU A 185 1.46 -12.68 -3.23
C LEU A 185 2.50 -11.71 -2.67
N LEU A 186 2.08 -10.50 -2.30
CA LEU A 186 2.97 -9.50 -1.72
C LEU A 186 3.38 -9.85 -0.29
N ALA A 187 2.51 -10.49 0.51
CA ALA A 187 2.87 -11.02 1.83
C ALA A 187 3.96 -12.09 1.71
N LEU A 188 3.87 -13.01 0.74
CA LEU A 188 4.92 -13.99 0.47
C LEU A 188 6.22 -13.32 0.00
N PHE A 189 6.13 -12.29 -0.82
CA PHE A 189 7.29 -11.49 -1.20
C PHE A 189 7.91 -10.77 0.01
N MET A 190 7.09 -10.27 0.95
CA MET A 190 7.56 -9.67 2.20
C MET A 190 8.36 -10.65 3.05
N CYS A 191 7.89 -11.92 3.19
CA CYS A 191 8.66 -13.00 3.82
C CYS A 191 10.06 -13.14 3.18
N TRP A 192 10.09 -13.14 1.85
CA TRP A 192 11.36 -13.30 1.11
C TRP A 192 12.31 -12.12 1.31
N ALA A 193 11.78 -10.90 1.23
CA ALA A 193 12.57 -9.68 1.44
C ALA A 193 13.13 -9.60 2.86
N ALA A 194 12.33 -9.96 3.88
CA ALA A 194 12.76 -10.03 5.27
C ALA A 194 13.88 -11.06 5.49
N ALA A 195 13.71 -12.27 4.94
CA ALA A 195 14.75 -13.31 4.98
C ALA A 195 16.05 -12.85 4.30
N ALA A 196 15.94 -12.14 3.19
CA ALA A 196 17.08 -11.60 2.46
C ALA A 196 17.85 -10.54 3.26
N VAL A 197 17.14 -9.62 3.94
CA VAL A 197 17.76 -8.60 4.80
C VAL A 197 18.45 -9.26 6.00
N ALA A 198 17.83 -10.25 6.63
CA ALA A 198 18.44 -11.00 7.73
C ALA A 198 19.73 -11.71 7.27
N ALA A 199 19.69 -12.39 6.12
CA ALA A 199 20.87 -13.05 5.56
C ALA A 199 21.98 -12.04 5.21
N ASP A 200 21.67 -10.90 4.59
CA ASP A 200 22.65 -9.86 4.26
C ASP A 200 23.30 -9.24 5.50
N ALA A 201 22.57 -9.23 6.62
CA ALA A 201 23.08 -8.82 7.93
C ALA A 201 23.86 -9.91 8.69
N ASP A 202 24.23 -11.03 8.03
CA ASP A 202 24.89 -12.22 8.60
C ASP A 202 24.07 -12.94 9.68
N ALA A 203 22.75 -12.83 9.63
CA ALA A 203 21.80 -13.55 10.47
C ALA A 203 21.02 -14.61 9.65
N GLU A 204 21.70 -15.33 8.73
CA GLU A 204 21.07 -16.28 7.80
C GLU A 204 20.27 -17.37 8.51
N ARG A 205 20.75 -17.86 9.66
CA ARG A 205 20.03 -18.90 10.44
C ARG A 205 18.67 -18.41 10.95
N SER A 206 18.53 -17.09 11.14
CA SER A 206 17.29 -16.44 11.59
C SER A 206 16.43 -15.91 10.43
N ALA A 207 16.81 -16.14 9.17
CA ALA A 207 16.04 -15.73 8.02
C ALA A 207 14.58 -16.24 8.04
N PRO A 208 14.28 -17.53 8.37
CA PRO A 208 12.91 -17.99 8.50
C PRO A 208 12.14 -17.25 9.62
N PHE A 209 12.85 -16.90 10.70
CA PHE A 209 12.28 -16.16 11.79
C PHE A 209 12.01 -14.69 11.41
N ALA A 210 12.89 -14.05 10.65
CA ALA A 210 12.66 -12.71 10.10
C ALA A 210 11.42 -12.70 9.19
N ALA A 211 11.27 -13.73 8.36
CA ALA A 211 10.08 -13.91 7.51
C ALA A 211 8.77 -14.04 8.30
N ALA A 212 8.79 -14.66 9.46
CA ALA A 212 7.61 -14.72 10.34
C ALA A 212 7.42 -13.41 11.13
N ALA A 213 8.50 -12.86 11.70
CA ALA A 213 8.45 -11.70 12.57
C ALA A 213 7.96 -10.43 11.86
N ILE A 214 8.23 -10.28 10.57
CA ILE A 214 7.76 -9.14 9.78
C ILE A 214 6.22 -9.07 9.71
N HIS A 215 5.54 -10.20 9.85
CA HIS A 215 4.08 -10.29 9.85
C HIS A 215 3.49 -10.39 11.26
N LEU A 216 4.16 -11.12 12.14
CA LEU A 216 3.68 -11.42 13.49
C LEU A 216 4.18 -10.41 14.53
N GLY A 217 5.02 -9.44 14.15
CA GLY A 217 5.40 -8.34 15.03
C GLY A 217 4.16 -7.58 15.49
N ALA A 218 4.16 -7.20 16.77
CA ALA A 218 3.06 -6.47 17.37
C ALA A 218 3.56 -5.56 18.50
N GLY A 219 2.81 -4.49 18.75
CA GLY A 219 2.91 -3.75 19.98
C GLY A 219 2.36 -4.55 21.16
N LEU A 220 2.37 -3.95 22.33
CA LEU A 220 1.79 -4.52 23.54
C LEU A 220 0.36 -4.02 23.81
N ALA A 221 -0.18 -3.22 22.90
CA ALA A 221 -1.50 -2.60 23.03
C ALA A 221 -2.63 -3.62 23.24
N PHE A 222 -2.51 -4.82 22.68
CA PHE A 222 -3.50 -5.87 22.87
C PHE A 222 -3.65 -6.33 24.33
N PHE A 223 -2.63 -6.21 25.16
CA PHE A 223 -2.76 -6.49 26.59
C PHE A 223 -3.64 -5.49 27.32
N LEU A 224 -3.63 -4.22 26.87
CA LEU A 224 -4.50 -3.19 27.42
C LEU A 224 -5.95 -3.39 26.99
N LEU A 225 -6.16 -3.92 25.79
CA LEU A 225 -7.50 -4.18 25.26
C LEU A 225 -8.19 -5.37 25.91
N ALA A 226 -7.45 -6.32 26.47
CA ALA A 226 -8.02 -7.43 27.23
C ALA A 226 -8.81 -6.97 28.47
N GLY A 227 -8.58 -5.73 28.95
CA GLY A 227 -9.33 -5.10 30.04
C GLY A 227 -10.40 -4.09 29.58
N VAL A 228 -10.45 -3.76 28.28
CA VAL A 228 -11.48 -2.88 27.72
C VAL A 228 -12.68 -3.72 27.34
N ASP A 229 -13.84 -3.40 27.93
CA ASP A 229 -15.12 -4.00 27.62
C ASP A 229 -15.25 -4.18 26.09
N GLY A 230 -15.43 -5.42 25.61
CA GLY A 230 -15.39 -5.80 24.20
C GLY A 230 -16.40 -5.12 23.26
N ARG A 231 -16.95 -3.98 23.70
CA ARG A 231 -17.92 -3.15 22.97
C ARG A 231 -17.34 -2.33 21.83
N HIS A 232 -16.00 -2.24 21.69
CA HIS A 232 -15.37 -1.42 20.65
C HIS A 232 -14.36 -2.20 19.80
N PRO A 233 -14.81 -3.15 18.98
CA PRO A 233 -13.93 -3.89 18.07
C PRO A 233 -13.19 -3.00 17.07
N ARG A 234 -13.68 -1.77 16.80
CA ARG A 234 -12.98 -0.78 15.97
C ARG A 234 -11.64 -0.36 16.55
N CYS A 235 -11.47 -0.35 17.87
CA CYS A 235 -10.18 -0.10 18.51
C CYS A 235 -9.12 -1.15 18.17
N LEU A 236 -9.52 -2.34 17.75
CA LEU A 236 -8.64 -3.45 17.38
C LEU A 236 -8.17 -3.39 15.93
N THR A 237 -8.93 -2.73 15.06
CA THR A 237 -8.72 -2.69 13.61
C THR A 237 -8.30 -1.33 13.08
N GLN A 238 -8.49 -0.26 13.86
CA GLN A 238 -8.17 1.12 13.45
C GLN A 238 -7.05 1.70 14.31
N TYR A 239 -6.12 2.42 13.68
CA TYR A 239 -4.98 3.07 14.34
C TYR A 239 -5.38 4.16 15.32
N HIS A 240 -6.52 4.79 15.08
CA HIS A 240 -7.04 5.86 15.89
C HIS A 240 -8.56 5.81 15.88
N HIS A 241 -9.14 5.68 17.04
CA HIS A 241 -10.58 5.82 17.22
C HIS A 241 -10.86 6.86 18.31
N PRO A 242 -11.77 7.82 18.09
CA PRO A 242 -12.05 8.90 19.06
C PRO A 242 -12.50 8.40 20.44
N THR A 243 -13.01 7.16 20.51
CA THR A 243 -13.46 6.53 21.75
C THR A 243 -12.40 5.67 22.43
N CYS A 244 -11.23 5.51 21.80
CA CYS A 244 -10.09 4.80 22.37
C CYS A 244 -9.05 5.84 22.77
N GLU A 245 -8.73 5.91 24.05
CA GLU A 245 -7.71 6.81 24.58
C GLU A 245 -6.29 6.42 24.12
N VAL A 246 -6.14 5.25 23.51
CA VAL A 246 -4.88 4.71 23.03
C VAL A 246 -4.95 4.52 21.52
N GLU A 247 -4.05 5.15 20.80
CA GLU A 247 -3.84 4.87 19.38
C GLU A 247 -3.18 3.50 19.23
N LEU A 248 -3.90 2.57 18.63
CA LEU A 248 -3.47 1.19 18.54
C LEU A 248 -2.91 0.91 17.16
N PHE A 249 -1.67 0.45 17.10
CA PHE A 249 -1.19 -0.25 15.93
C PHE A 249 -1.68 -1.70 16.03
N PRO A 250 -2.58 -2.13 15.15
CA PRO A 250 -2.93 -3.53 15.08
C PRO A 250 -1.68 -4.35 14.81
N THR A 251 -1.78 -5.66 14.95
CA THR A 251 -0.68 -6.55 14.58
C THR A 251 -0.22 -6.23 13.16
N GLN A 252 1.06 -6.37 12.88
CA GLN A 252 1.58 -6.17 11.51
C GLN A 252 0.84 -7.03 10.50
N LEU A 253 0.33 -8.19 10.92
CA LEU A 253 -0.53 -9.06 10.13
C LEU A 253 -1.72 -8.31 9.50
N LEU A 254 -2.42 -7.50 10.28
CA LEU A 254 -3.56 -6.71 9.79
C LEU A 254 -3.13 -5.54 8.92
N ASN A 255 -1.98 -4.93 9.22
CA ASN A 255 -1.45 -3.84 8.40
C ASN A 255 -1.16 -4.27 6.96
N VAL A 256 -0.83 -5.54 6.74
CA VAL A 256 -0.58 -6.06 5.39
C VAL A 256 -1.85 -6.05 4.54
N PHE A 257 -3.02 -6.22 5.15
CA PHE A 257 -4.30 -6.06 4.46
C PHE A 257 -4.64 -4.60 4.13
N GLN A 258 -3.90 -3.65 4.66
CA GLN A 258 -3.97 -2.25 4.20
C GLN A 258 -3.18 -2.08 2.90
N HIS A 259 -3.55 -2.74 1.89
CA HIS A 259 -3.10 -2.83 0.51
C HIS A 259 -1.74 -2.18 0.20
N PRO A 260 -1.57 -0.84 0.30
CA PRO A 260 -0.31 -0.19 -0.03
C PRO A 260 0.87 -0.63 0.85
N VAL A 261 0.62 -1.03 2.11
CA VAL A 261 1.65 -1.51 3.02
C VAL A 261 2.22 -2.83 2.54
N SER A 262 1.38 -3.71 1.99
CA SER A 262 1.81 -5.01 1.45
C SER A 262 2.82 -4.87 0.31
N LEU A 263 2.74 -3.82 -0.48
CA LEU A 263 3.70 -3.50 -1.55
C LEU A 263 4.88 -2.67 -1.03
N GLY A 264 4.61 -1.71 -0.13
CA GLY A 264 5.61 -0.78 0.39
C GLY A 264 6.71 -1.45 1.19
N VAL A 265 6.36 -2.32 2.14
CA VAL A 265 7.34 -2.98 3.03
C VAL A 265 8.37 -3.82 2.26
N PRO A 266 7.99 -4.77 1.38
CA PRO A 266 8.98 -5.60 0.71
C PRO A 266 9.85 -4.81 -0.28
N LEU A 267 9.32 -3.80 -0.96
CA LEU A 267 10.12 -2.91 -1.81
C LEU A 267 11.10 -2.08 -0.97
N PHE A 268 10.68 -1.57 0.19
CA PHE A 268 11.58 -0.88 1.12
C PHE A 268 12.69 -1.80 1.63
N LEU A 269 12.39 -3.02 2.06
CA LEU A 269 13.39 -3.99 2.52
C LEU A 269 14.40 -4.32 1.42
N THR A 270 13.96 -4.40 0.16
CA THR A 270 14.89 -4.57 -0.96
C THR A 270 15.70 -3.31 -1.25
N ALA A 271 15.18 -2.11 -1.00
CA ALA A 271 15.97 -0.88 -1.04
C ALA A 271 17.06 -0.86 0.04
N VAL A 272 16.82 -1.40 1.23
CA VAL A 272 17.84 -1.61 2.27
C VAL A 272 18.98 -2.49 1.76
N LEU A 273 18.68 -3.55 1.01
CA LEU A 273 19.71 -4.39 0.37
C LEU A 273 20.53 -3.63 -0.68
N MET A 274 19.88 -2.74 -1.44
CA MET A 274 20.55 -1.99 -2.51
C MET A 274 21.38 -0.81 -2.02
N PHE A 275 21.04 -0.23 -0.87
CA PHE A 275 21.68 0.96 -0.33
C PHE A 275 23.22 0.87 -0.29
N PRO A 276 23.86 -0.17 0.30
CA PRO A 276 25.31 -0.24 0.36
C PRO A 276 25.97 -0.40 -1.02
N ARG A 277 25.24 -0.97 -1.99
CA ARG A 277 25.74 -1.20 -3.35
C ARG A 277 25.74 0.09 -4.17
N LEU A 278 24.70 0.91 -3.98
CA LEU A 278 24.60 2.23 -4.59
C LEU A 278 25.59 3.22 -3.97
N ALA A 279 25.82 3.11 -2.67
CA ALA A 279 26.81 3.92 -1.95
C ALA A 279 28.27 3.42 -2.11
N GLY A 280 28.53 2.43 -2.98
CA GLY A 280 29.87 1.99 -3.33
C GLY A 280 30.56 1.12 -2.28
N ARG A 281 29.89 0.11 -1.70
CA ARG A 281 30.46 -0.85 -0.74
C ARG A 281 31.66 -1.63 -1.31
N SER A 282 31.67 -1.86 -2.61
CA SER A 282 32.73 -2.64 -3.28
C SER A 282 33.81 -1.73 -3.81
N ASN A 283 35.07 -1.94 -3.34
CA ASN A 283 36.23 -1.30 -3.94
C ASN A 283 36.50 -1.81 -5.38
N ALA A 284 35.82 -2.89 -5.78
CA ALA A 284 35.98 -3.51 -7.11
C ALA A 284 35.19 -2.79 -8.22
N GLU A 285 34.24 -1.93 -7.85
CA GLU A 285 33.44 -1.19 -8.85
C GLU A 285 33.55 0.31 -8.62
N PRO A 286 34.07 1.07 -9.62
CA PRO A 286 34.08 2.52 -9.52
C PRO A 286 32.66 3.05 -9.52
N LEU A 287 32.33 3.98 -8.59
CA LEU A 287 31.14 4.83 -8.67
C LEU A 287 31.11 5.48 -10.06
N PHE A 288 29.93 5.46 -10.68
CA PHE A 288 29.69 5.96 -12.04
C PHE A 288 30.26 5.11 -13.18
N GLY A 289 30.74 3.91 -12.91
CA GLY A 289 31.04 2.92 -13.96
C GLY A 289 29.77 2.34 -14.60
N ALA A 290 29.90 1.69 -15.77
CA ALA A 290 28.77 1.12 -16.51
C ALA A 290 27.90 0.17 -15.65
N ARG A 291 28.54 -0.59 -14.76
CA ARG A 291 27.83 -1.49 -13.83
C ARG A 291 27.05 -0.72 -12.78
N TRP A 292 27.63 0.36 -12.25
CA TRP A 292 26.93 1.22 -11.29
C TRP A 292 25.68 1.84 -11.91
N TRP A 293 25.79 2.40 -13.14
CA TRP A 293 24.66 2.99 -13.84
C TRP A 293 23.53 1.98 -14.08
N SER A 294 23.86 0.76 -14.48
CA SER A 294 22.84 -0.27 -14.67
C SER A 294 22.15 -0.67 -13.35
N THR A 295 22.91 -0.70 -12.25
CA THR A 295 22.36 -0.94 -10.89
C THR A 295 21.49 0.22 -10.44
N ALA A 296 21.94 1.45 -10.68
CA ALA A 296 21.19 2.67 -10.41
C ALA A 296 19.86 2.69 -11.18
N ALA A 297 19.86 2.37 -12.47
CA ALA A 297 18.64 2.33 -13.28
C ALA A 297 17.59 1.35 -12.73
N MET A 298 18.02 0.13 -12.36
CA MET A 298 17.12 -0.86 -11.74
C MET A 298 16.60 -0.39 -10.38
N SER A 299 17.46 0.28 -9.59
CA SER A 299 17.04 0.83 -8.29
C SER A 299 16.10 2.03 -8.44
N ILE A 300 16.30 2.88 -9.45
CA ILE A 300 15.41 3.99 -9.78
C ILE A 300 14.02 3.44 -10.14
N ALA A 301 13.94 2.41 -10.99
CA ALA A 301 12.66 1.78 -11.32
C ALA A 301 11.96 1.16 -10.09
N MET A 302 12.73 0.50 -9.21
CA MET A 302 12.20 -0.06 -7.96
C MET A 302 11.70 1.04 -7.01
N LEU A 303 12.45 2.13 -6.85
CA LEU A 303 12.06 3.28 -6.02
C LEU A 303 10.86 4.02 -6.62
N GLY A 304 10.75 4.12 -7.94
CA GLY A 304 9.56 4.60 -8.64
C GLY A 304 8.34 3.73 -8.29
N GLY A 305 8.48 2.41 -8.37
CA GLY A 305 7.45 1.48 -7.92
C GLY A 305 7.09 1.62 -6.43
N LEU A 306 8.09 1.85 -5.57
CA LEU A 306 7.89 2.10 -4.14
C LEU A 306 7.11 3.41 -3.89
N SER A 307 7.40 4.47 -4.64
CA SER A 307 6.73 5.77 -4.47
C SER A 307 5.23 5.70 -4.75
N VAL A 308 4.84 4.97 -5.79
CA VAL A 308 3.43 4.76 -6.13
C VAL A 308 2.81 3.62 -5.33
N GLY A 309 3.63 2.69 -4.83
CA GLY A 309 3.20 1.60 -3.96
C GLY A 309 2.85 2.07 -2.56
N GLN A 310 3.76 2.79 -1.90
CA GLN A 310 3.53 3.39 -0.59
C GLN A 310 4.51 4.55 -0.38
N PHE A 311 4.00 5.76 -0.55
CA PHE A 311 4.82 6.98 -0.48
C PHE A 311 5.51 7.21 0.87
N VAL A 312 4.88 6.78 1.99
CA VAL A 312 5.48 6.87 3.32
C VAL A 312 6.80 6.10 3.38
N TYR A 313 6.84 4.87 2.85
CA TYR A 313 8.05 4.04 2.82
C TYR A 313 9.10 4.60 1.86
N TYR A 314 8.68 5.21 0.75
CA TYR A 314 9.59 5.89 -0.16
C TYR A 314 10.26 7.09 0.54
N ALA A 315 9.47 8.00 1.11
CA ALA A 315 9.96 9.21 1.75
C ALA A 315 10.87 8.90 2.96
N LEU A 316 10.41 8.02 3.87
CA LEU A 316 11.22 7.58 5.01
C LEU A 316 12.46 6.81 4.58
N GLY A 317 12.35 5.97 3.54
CA GLY A 317 13.49 5.22 3.00
C GLY A 317 14.58 6.14 2.45
N VAL A 318 14.20 7.19 1.73
CA VAL A 318 15.12 8.22 1.24
C VAL A 318 15.78 8.97 2.41
N LEU A 319 15.00 9.42 3.39
CA LEU A 319 15.52 10.10 4.57
C LEU A 319 16.47 9.20 5.37
N ALA A 320 16.10 7.94 5.58
CA ALA A 320 16.91 6.95 6.27
C ALA A 320 18.23 6.67 5.53
N ALA A 321 18.20 6.55 4.21
CA ALA A 321 19.40 6.36 3.40
C ALA A 321 20.33 7.56 3.54
N LEU A 322 19.83 8.78 3.42
CA LEU A 322 20.62 10.01 3.59
C LEU A 322 21.18 10.14 5.00
N ALA A 323 20.37 9.88 6.04
CA ALA A 323 20.81 9.92 7.44
C ALA A 323 21.83 8.82 7.79
N SER A 324 21.83 7.71 7.05
CA SER A 324 22.78 6.61 7.26
C SER A 324 24.16 6.88 6.71
N LEU A 325 24.29 7.75 5.69
CA LEU A 325 25.57 8.04 5.03
C LEU A 325 26.64 8.59 5.98
N PRO A 326 26.38 9.53 6.90
CA PRO A 326 27.37 10.02 7.85
C PRO A 326 27.93 8.91 8.75
N VAL A 327 27.05 8.02 9.22
CA VAL A 327 27.44 6.93 10.14
C VAL A 327 28.25 5.86 9.39
N TRP A 328 27.83 5.52 8.18
CA TRP A 328 28.39 4.43 7.40
C TRP A 328 29.52 4.89 6.45
N GLY A 329 29.37 6.05 5.79
CA GLY A 329 30.23 6.51 4.69
C GLY A 329 31.42 7.35 5.14
N TRP A 330 31.24 8.23 6.12
CA TRP A 330 32.29 9.17 6.55
C TRP A 330 33.57 8.46 7.05
N ARG A 331 33.40 7.41 7.85
CA ARG A 331 34.53 6.68 8.45
C ARG A 331 35.13 5.62 7.51
N ALA A 332 34.52 5.36 6.36
CA ALA A 332 35.08 4.49 5.35
C ALA A 332 36.07 5.21 4.40
N GLY A 333 36.42 6.47 4.68
CA GLY A 333 37.33 7.26 3.85
C GLY A 333 36.86 7.56 2.44
N ARG A 334 35.53 7.43 2.16
CA ARG A 334 34.96 7.49 0.82
C ARG A 334 34.61 8.91 0.33
N GLY A 335 34.82 9.90 1.17
CA GLY A 335 34.51 11.29 0.85
C GLY A 335 33.04 11.53 0.50
N LEU A 336 32.77 12.49 -0.38
CA LEU A 336 31.40 12.89 -0.80
C LEU A 336 30.81 12.01 -1.93
N ARG A 337 31.58 11.12 -2.55
CA ARG A 337 31.11 10.31 -3.70
C ARG A 337 29.84 9.50 -3.44
N PRO A 338 29.66 8.82 -2.29
CA PRO A 338 28.43 8.10 -1.97
C PRO A 338 27.19 9.01 -1.92
N TYR A 339 27.35 10.23 -1.46
CA TYR A 339 26.26 11.23 -1.41
C TYR A 339 25.83 11.64 -2.82
N PHE A 340 26.77 11.87 -3.73
CA PHE A 340 26.46 12.18 -5.12
C PHE A 340 25.76 11.01 -5.82
N GLY A 341 26.29 9.78 -5.65
CA GLY A 341 25.67 8.58 -6.22
C GLY A 341 24.25 8.37 -5.74
N LEU A 342 24.04 8.45 -4.43
CA LEU A 342 22.70 8.32 -3.86
C LEU A 342 21.79 9.48 -4.27
N GLY A 343 22.30 10.71 -4.28
CA GLY A 343 21.58 11.91 -4.71
C GLY A 343 21.06 11.78 -6.15
N ILE A 344 21.86 11.26 -7.07
CA ILE A 344 21.43 10.98 -8.45
C ILE A 344 20.30 9.96 -8.48
N VAL A 345 20.45 8.83 -7.76
CA VAL A 345 19.42 7.78 -7.74
C VAL A 345 18.11 8.31 -7.15
N VAL A 346 18.18 9.03 -6.02
CA VAL A 346 17.02 9.64 -5.38
C VAL A 346 16.39 10.70 -6.29
N GLY A 347 17.18 11.60 -6.84
CA GLY A 347 16.69 12.65 -7.75
C GLY A 347 15.98 12.09 -8.97
N LEU A 348 16.61 11.10 -9.65
CA LEU A 348 15.99 10.45 -10.81
C LEU A 348 14.77 9.60 -10.42
N SER A 349 14.78 8.94 -9.25
CA SER A 349 13.59 8.23 -8.77
C SER A 349 12.44 9.18 -8.45
N PHE A 350 12.73 10.40 -7.96
CA PHE A 350 11.72 11.42 -7.73
C PHE A 350 11.11 11.93 -9.06
N VAL A 351 11.94 12.18 -10.08
CA VAL A 351 11.47 12.55 -11.42
C VAL A 351 10.59 11.44 -12.00
N LEU A 352 11.02 10.18 -11.87
CA LEU A 352 10.22 9.04 -12.31
C LEU A 352 8.91 8.93 -11.52
N ALA A 353 8.95 9.08 -10.21
CA ALA A 353 7.76 9.08 -9.35
C ALA A 353 6.76 10.17 -9.75
N TYR A 354 7.24 11.36 -10.10
CA TYR A 354 6.42 12.45 -10.62
C TYR A 354 5.78 12.07 -11.97
N ALA A 355 6.52 11.43 -12.88
CA ALA A 355 6.02 10.96 -14.17
C ALA A 355 4.99 9.83 -14.02
N ILE A 356 5.19 8.92 -13.07
CA ILE A 356 4.25 7.87 -12.72
C ILE A 356 2.94 8.49 -12.23
N GLY A 357 3.01 9.52 -11.39
CA GLY A 357 1.87 10.13 -10.72
C GLY A 357 1.74 9.73 -9.26
N GLY A 358 0.61 9.21 -8.85
CA GLY A 358 0.35 8.88 -7.45
C GLY A 358 0.34 10.10 -6.55
N MET A 359 0.96 10.03 -5.37
CA MET A 359 1.02 11.15 -4.42
C MET A 359 1.76 12.38 -4.96
N LEU A 360 2.61 12.20 -5.96
CA LEU A 360 3.37 13.29 -6.58
C LEU A 360 2.73 13.81 -7.87
N ALA A 361 1.58 13.29 -8.29
CA ALA A 361 0.89 13.79 -9.48
C ALA A 361 0.58 15.30 -9.34
N PRO A 362 0.77 16.09 -10.39
CA PRO A 362 0.36 17.48 -10.36
C PRO A 362 -1.17 17.55 -10.24
N ASN A 363 -1.63 18.18 -9.20
CA ASN A 363 -3.06 18.39 -8.96
C ASN A 363 -3.23 19.67 -8.14
N GLU A 364 -3.94 20.64 -8.67
CA GLU A 364 -4.18 21.92 -8.01
C GLU A 364 -5.24 21.83 -6.92
N SER A 365 -6.03 20.76 -6.91
CA SER A 365 -7.13 20.58 -5.94
C SER A 365 -6.68 20.12 -4.55
N ILE A 366 -5.40 19.76 -4.35
CA ILE A 366 -4.86 19.38 -3.04
C ILE A 366 -4.62 20.61 -2.17
N ASP A 367 -5.02 20.50 -0.91
CA ASP A 367 -4.79 21.53 0.10
C ASP A 367 -3.28 21.69 0.39
N PRO A 368 -2.67 22.85 0.11
CA PRO A 368 -1.25 23.08 0.36
C PRO A 368 -0.91 23.03 1.87
N ASN A 369 -1.89 23.21 2.74
CA ASN A 369 -1.73 23.14 4.20
C ASN A 369 -2.02 21.77 4.78
N LEU A 370 -2.09 20.73 3.95
CA LEU A 370 -2.42 19.39 4.37
C LEU A 370 -1.45 18.84 5.43
N VAL A 371 -0.15 19.11 5.25
CA VAL A 371 0.90 18.76 6.19
C VAL A 371 1.46 20.03 6.81
N ARG A 372 1.49 20.11 8.13
CA ARG A 372 2.05 21.24 8.87
C ARG A 372 3.14 20.79 9.82
N VAL A 373 4.16 21.63 9.96
CA VAL A 373 5.18 21.47 10.99
C VAL A 373 4.56 21.89 12.32
N LEU A 374 4.72 21.08 13.35
CA LEU A 374 4.26 21.40 14.69
C LEU A 374 5.19 22.47 15.29
N SER A 375 4.61 23.52 15.86
CA SER A 375 5.36 24.58 16.55
C SER A 375 6.02 24.06 17.85
N THR A 376 5.41 23.06 18.47
CA THR A 376 5.95 22.32 19.61
C THR A 376 5.90 20.82 19.26
N PRO A 377 7.03 20.11 19.27
CA PRO A 377 7.02 18.67 19.07
C PRO A 377 6.13 17.99 20.10
N GLY A 378 5.21 17.16 19.64
CA GLY A 378 4.34 16.43 20.56
C GLY A 378 3.34 15.54 19.80
N PHE A 379 3.26 14.29 20.24
CA PHE A 379 2.25 13.34 19.77
C PHE A 379 2.01 12.28 20.86
N PRO A 380 0.80 12.10 21.28
CA PRO A 380 -0.36 13.00 21.14
C PRO A 380 -0.09 14.38 21.76
N ALA A 381 -0.61 15.42 21.16
CA ALA A 381 -0.19 16.81 21.32
C ALA A 381 -0.27 17.42 22.74
N LYS A 382 -0.69 16.69 23.76
CA LYS A 382 -0.88 17.19 25.12
C LYS A 382 -0.29 16.30 26.20
N GLU A 383 0.33 15.17 25.83
CA GLU A 383 0.84 14.23 26.80
C GLU A 383 2.24 14.64 27.33
N PRO A 384 2.53 14.43 28.62
CA PRO A 384 3.89 14.58 29.15
C PRO A 384 4.82 13.54 28.48
N VAL A 385 6.14 13.80 28.53
CA VAL A 385 7.16 12.93 27.92
C VAL A 385 6.99 11.46 28.36
N SER A 386 6.62 11.21 29.60
CA SER A 386 6.34 9.85 30.10
C SER A 386 5.15 9.20 29.39
N GLY A 387 4.09 9.95 29.11
CA GLY A 387 2.94 9.48 28.36
C GLY A 387 3.29 9.15 26.91
N ILE A 388 4.12 9.99 26.26
CA ILE A 388 4.62 9.75 24.89
C ILE A 388 5.47 8.47 24.86
N LEU A 389 6.39 8.28 25.81
CA LEU A 389 7.22 7.07 25.88
C LEU A 389 6.37 5.83 26.13
N TRP A 390 5.38 5.93 27.02
CA TRP A 390 4.44 4.86 27.29
C TRP A 390 3.62 4.50 26.04
N HIS A 391 3.10 5.51 25.35
CA HIS A 391 2.35 5.33 24.11
C HIS A 391 3.17 4.54 23.05
N HIS A 392 4.43 4.93 22.82
CA HIS A 392 5.29 4.20 21.90
C HIS A 392 5.68 2.81 22.41
N ALA A 393 5.94 2.64 23.69
CA ALA A 393 6.24 1.33 24.27
C ALA A 393 5.06 0.36 24.07
N VAL A 394 3.84 0.84 24.25
CA VAL A 394 2.62 0.06 24.05
C VAL A 394 2.39 -0.27 22.57
N ASN A 395 2.51 0.72 21.69
CA ASN A 395 2.20 0.54 20.27
C ASN A 395 3.31 -0.17 19.48
N LEU A 396 4.58 0.12 19.76
CA LEU A 396 5.73 -0.42 19.04
C LEU A 396 6.42 -1.58 19.79
N GLY A 397 6.00 -1.83 21.03
CA GLY A 397 6.38 -2.99 21.82
C GLY A 397 7.86 -3.08 22.17
N ILE A 398 8.35 -4.31 22.27
CA ILE A 398 9.74 -4.63 22.64
C ILE A 398 10.74 -3.97 21.69
N GLY A 399 10.41 -3.82 20.41
CA GLY A 399 11.27 -3.17 19.44
C GLY A 399 11.60 -1.72 19.80
N PHE A 400 10.62 -0.97 20.31
CA PHE A 400 10.83 0.40 20.77
C PHE A 400 11.69 0.45 22.04
N LEU A 401 11.42 -0.44 23.00
CA LEU A 401 12.20 -0.52 24.25
C LEU A 401 13.69 -0.84 23.98
N LEU A 402 13.97 -1.58 22.91
CA LEU A 402 15.34 -1.92 22.49
C LEU A 402 15.95 -0.90 21.52
N LEU A 403 15.25 0.16 21.15
CA LEU A 403 15.75 1.17 20.21
C LEU A 403 17.12 1.76 20.63
N PRO A 404 17.40 2.09 21.92
CA PRO A 404 18.73 2.52 22.33
C PRO A 404 19.83 1.49 22.05
N LEU A 405 19.54 0.19 22.22
CA LEU A 405 20.46 -0.89 21.85
C LEU A 405 20.68 -0.93 20.32
N PHE A 406 19.65 -0.77 19.52
CA PHE A 406 19.76 -0.76 18.07
C PHE A 406 20.60 0.43 17.57
N VAL A 407 20.45 1.60 18.18
CA VAL A 407 21.29 2.78 17.91
C VAL A 407 22.75 2.46 18.26
N TRP A 408 23.00 1.91 19.45
CA TRP A 408 24.34 1.57 19.89
C TRP A 408 25.02 0.55 18.95
N VAL A 409 24.31 -0.53 18.56
CA VAL A 409 24.79 -1.53 17.60
C VAL A 409 25.08 -0.89 16.25
N SER A 410 24.17 -0.04 15.75
CA SER A 410 24.34 0.67 14.48
C SER A 410 25.59 1.53 14.46
N MET A 411 25.85 2.26 15.56
CA MET A 411 27.05 3.12 15.69
C MET A 411 28.34 2.31 15.84
N ARG A 412 28.28 1.16 16.48
CA ARG A 412 29.45 0.29 16.73
C ARG A 412 29.82 -0.54 15.51
N GLU A 413 28.85 -1.25 14.94
CA GLU A 413 29.09 -2.24 13.89
C GLU A 413 29.02 -1.64 12.48
N ARG A 414 28.30 -0.54 12.32
CA ARG A 414 28.18 0.24 11.08
C ARG A 414 27.79 -0.59 9.86
N ARG A 415 27.01 -1.64 10.06
CA ARG A 415 26.44 -2.38 8.96
C ARG A 415 25.36 -1.56 8.30
N SER A 416 25.49 -1.35 7.01
CA SER A 416 24.63 -0.46 6.24
C SER A 416 23.13 -0.76 6.40
N GLY A 417 22.74 -2.04 6.35
CA GLY A 417 21.34 -2.45 6.53
C GLY A 417 20.81 -2.14 7.93
N VAL A 418 21.60 -2.43 8.99
CA VAL A 418 21.20 -2.14 10.38
C VAL A 418 21.10 -0.64 10.61
N VAL A 419 22.08 0.13 10.11
CA VAL A 419 22.09 1.60 10.21
C VAL A 419 20.85 2.19 9.50
N MET A 420 20.55 1.73 8.29
CA MET A 420 19.41 2.23 7.53
C MET A 420 18.08 1.87 8.18
N LEU A 421 17.90 0.65 8.68
CA LEU A 421 16.68 0.25 9.41
C LEU A 421 16.50 1.06 10.70
N THR A 422 17.60 1.32 11.44
CA THR A 422 17.57 2.14 12.66
C THR A 422 17.20 3.60 12.35
N ALA A 423 17.80 4.19 11.29
CA ALA A 423 17.46 5.53 10.85
C ALA A 423 16.01 5.63 10.37
N PHE A 424 15.51 4.59 9.68
CA PHE A 424 14.12 4.51 9.25
C PHE A 424 13.15 4.45 10.44
N ALA A 425 13.43 3.62 11.45
CA ALA A 425 12.61 3.52 12.65
C ALA A 425 12.56 4.85 13.44
N ILE A 426 13.72 5.48 13.63
CA ILE A 426 13.80 6.80 14.29
C ILE A 426 13.06 7.85 13.48
N GLY A 427 13.28 7.89 12.16
CA GLY A 427 12.62 8.83 11.26
C GLY A 427 11.10 8.69 11.28
N GLY A 428 10.57 7.47 11.27
CA GLY A 428 9.13 7.21 11.35
C GLY A 428 8.51 7.72 12.65
N ILE A 429 9.19 7.51 13.77
CA ILE A 429 8.75 8.03 15.07
C ILE A 429 8.86 9.56 15.11
N ALA A 430 10.00 10.11 14.67
CA ALA A 430 10.25 11.55 14.70
C ALA A 430 9.26 12.35 13.85
N VAL A 431 8.91 11.85 12.65
CA VAL A 431 7.97 12.54 11.75
C VAL A 431 6.61 12.75 12.43
N ALA A 432 6.11 11.76 13.17
CA ALA A 432 4.83 11.89 13.87
C ALA A 432 4.87 12.94 15.00
N HIS A 433 6.06 13.26 15.52
CA HIS A 433 6.23 14.32 16.53
C HIS A 433 6.52 15.69 15.95
N LEU A 434 6.99 15.77 14.71
CA LEU A 434 7.39 17.02 14.06
C LEU A 434 6.31 17.57 13.12
N PHE A 435 5.44 16.70 12.62
CA PHE A 435 4.45 17.06 11.63
C PHE A 435 3.06 16.61 12.05
N THR A 436 2.05 17.31 11.56
CA THR A 436 0.66 16.88 11.66
C THR A 436 0.02 16.90 10.29
N TYR A 437 -0.90 15.96 10.08
CA TYR A 437 -1.76 15.92 8.93
C TYR A 437 -3.09 16.57 9.32
N THR A 438 -3.46 17.66 8.67
CA THR A 438 -4.53 18.55 9.17
C THR A 438 -5.94 17.99 9.02
N ARG A 439 -6.12 16.93 8.23
CA ARG A 439 -7.46 16.42 7.87
C ARG A 439 -7.67 14.95 8.16
N SER A 440 -6.63 14.22 8.48
CA SER A 440 -6.75 12.82 8.81
C SER A 440 -5.67 12.41 9.83
N TRP A 441 -5.88 11.27 10.44
CA TRP A 441 -4.95 10.61 11.34
C TRP A 441 -3.78 9.92 10.61
N ASP A 442 -3.62 10.10 9.31
CA ASP A 442 -2.64 9.41 8.45
C ASP A 442 -1.18 9.59 8.88
N ILE A 443 -0.89 10.58 9.73
CA ILE A 443 0.44 10.76 10.31
C ILE A 443 0.90 9.50 11.09
N VAL A 444 -0.02 8.71 11.63
CA VAL A 444 0.29 7.46 12.36
C VAL A 444 0.85 6.36 11.45
N LYS A 445 0.73 6.50 10.13
CA LYS A 445 1.36 5.58 9.17
C LYS A 445 2.90 5.60 9.28
N PHE A 446 3.49 6.68 9.75
CA PHE A 446 4.94 6.80 9.93
C PHE A 446 5.45 5.94 11.10
N PRO A 447 4.94 6.04 12.34
CA PRO A 447 5.30 5.09 13.40
C PRO A 447 4.92 3.64 13.06
N SER A 448 3.81 3.43 12.36
CA SER A 448 3.44 2.10 11.87
C SER A 448 4.50 1.52 10.93
N ALA A 449 5.03 2.32 10.01
CA ALA A 449 6.15 1.91 9.17
C ALA A 449 7.40 1.58 10.00
N ALA A 450 7.68 2.37 11.04
CA ALA A 450 8.79 2.11 11.96
C ALA A 450 8.68 0.74 12.63
N SER A 451 7.47 0.24 12.93
CA SER A 451 7.27 -1.06 13.59
C SER A 451 7.85 -2.23 12.79
N PHE A 452 7.75 -2.20 11.46
CA PHE A 452 8.35 -3.22 10.59
C PHE A 452 9.88 -3.20 10.65
N ALA A 453 10.49 -2.01 10.66
CA ALA A 453 11.93 -1.87 10.81
C ALA A 453 12.40 -2.34 12.18
N LEU A 454 11.65 -2.04 13.25
CA LEU A 454 11.95 -2.50 14.62
C LEU A 454 11.87 -4.02 14.74
N SER A 455 10.90 -4.67 14.10
CA SER A 455 10.82 -6.14 14.05
C SER A 455 12.02 -6.76 13.35
N MET A 456 12.47 -6.18 12.25
CA MET A 456 13.67 -6.64 11.54
C MET A 456 14.94 -6.42 12.37
N LEU A 457 15.09 -5.26 13.01
CA LEU A 457 16.21 -4.95 13.91
C LEU A 457 16.27 -5.92 15.07
N PHE A 458 15.11 -6.22 15.67
CA PHE A 458 15.03 -7.19 16.75
C PHE A 458 15.63 -8.54 16.32
N VAL A 459 15.18 -9.09 15.20
CA VAL A 459 15.67 -10.39 14.71
C VAL A 459 17.17 -10.35 14.44
N VAL A 460 17.62 -9.35 13.68
CA VAL A 460 19.04 -9.26 13.25
C VAL A 460 19.98 -9.02 14.42
N VAL A 461 19.65 -8.08 15.31
CA VAL A 461 20.52 -7.69 16.43
C VAL A 461 20.54 -8.77 17.50
N VAL A 462 19.37 -9.32 17.85
CA VAL A 462 19.28 -10.36 18.88
C VAL A 462 19.95 -11.66 18.41
N ASP A 463 19.75 -12.08 17.15
CA ASP A 463 20.43 -13.27 16.62
C ASP A 463 21.95 -13.13 16.72
N ARG A 464 22.47 -11.99 16.32
CA ARG A 464 23.92 -11.73 16.35
C ARG A 464 24.47 -11.61 17.76
N TRP A 465 23.71 -10.97 18.67
CA TRP A 465 24.10 -10.90 20.06
C TRP A 465 24.16 -12.28 20.69
N LEU A 466 23.20 -13.16 20.38
CA LEU A 466 23.16 -14.54 20.82
C LEU A 466 24.24 -15.40 20.16
N ALA A 467 24.57 -15.16 18.88
CA ALA A 467 25.64 -15.88 18.19
C ALA A 467 27.03 -15.59 18.76
N ALA A 468 27.20 -14.43 19.40
CA ALA A 468 28.45 -14.08 20.10
C ALA A 468 28.57 -14.73 21.49
N ARG A 469 27.55 -15.46 21.95
CA ARG A 469 27.49 -16.15 23.25
C ARG A 469 27.62 -17.66 23.04
N THR A 470 28.26 -18.34 23.98
CA THR A 470 28.40 -19.81 23.97
C THR A 470 27.54 -20.46 25.04
N GLY A 471 27.08 -21.69 24.81
CA GLY A 471 26.44 -22.52 25.80
C GLY A 471 24.92 -22.36 25.93
N TRP A 472 24.41 -22.33 27.17
CA TRP A 472 22.98 -22.30 27.50
C TRP A 472 22.25 -21.08 26.92
N LEU A 473 22.89 -19.89 27.01
CA LEU A 473 22.30 -18.63 26.56
C LEU A 473 22.12 -18.60 25.03
N GLU A 474 23.04 -19.17 24.23
CA GLU A 474 22.86 -19.29 22.77
C GLU A 474 21.65 -20.16 22.43
N ARG A 475 21.54 -21.32 23.07
CA ARG A 475 20.48 -22.28 22.77
C ARG A 475 19.10 -21.80 23.19
N TRP A 476 18.97 -21.31 24.41
CA TRP A 476 17.69 -20.89 24.98
C TRP A 476 17.31 -19.47 24.62
N GLY A 477 18.27 -18.55 24.51
CA GLY A 477 18.01 -17.17 24.12
C GLY A 477 17.38 -17.04 22.74
N ARG A 478 17.84 -17.82 21.76
CA ARG A 478 17.19 -17.88 20.42
C ARG A 478 15.76 -18.42 20.51
N ARG A 479 15.54 -19.49 21.27
CA ARG A 479 14.20 -20.06 21.46
C ARG A 479 13.28 -19.09 22.18
N PHE A 480 13.75 -18.41 23.21
CA PHE A 480 12.98 -17.39 23.92
C PHE A 480 12.71 -16.15 23.05
N GLY A 481 13.68 -15.67 22.29
CA GLY A 481 13.48 -14.55 21.36
C GLY A 481 12.44 -14.86 20.28
N VAL A 482 12.53 -16.08 19.70
CA VAL A 482 11.53 -16.58 18.75
C VAL A 482 10.15 -16.69 19.41
N ALA A 483 10.09 -17.31 20.59
CA ALA A 483 8.84 -17.48 21.32
C ALA A 483 8.24 -16.12 21.75
N ALA A 484 9.08 -15.16 22.15
CA ALA A 484 8.61 -13.82 22.53
C ALA A 484 7.98 -13.07 21.34
N VAL A 485 8.63 -13.00 20.18
CA VAL A 485 8.10 -12.25 19.05
C VAL A 485 6.98 -13.02 18.34
N CYS A 486 7.16 -14.30 18.07
CA CYS A 486 6.09 -15.09 17.45
C CYS A 486 4.92 -15.32 18.42
N GLY A 487 5.20 -15.51 19.71
CA GLY A 487 4.19 -15.68 20.75
C GLY A 487 3.35 -14.43 20.95
N THR A 488 3.96 -13.26 21.05
CA THR A 488 3.23 -11.98 21.14
C THR A 488 2.42 -11.74 19.88
N GLY A 489 2.97 -12.05 18.69
CA GLY A 489 2.26 -11.93 17.42
C GLY A 489 1.09 -12.91 17.29
N VAL A 490 1.26 -14.17 17.70
CA VAL A 490 0.18 -15.17 17.72
C VAL A 490 -0.90 -14.78 18.71
N VAL A 491 -0.53 -14.37 19.93
CA VAL A 491 -1.47 -13.89 20.94
C VAL A 491 -2.21 -12.66 20.43
N ALA A 492 -1.50 -11.66 19.88
CA ALA A 492 -2.12 -10.48 19.31
C ALA A 492 -3.04 -10.83 18.14
N ALA A 493 -2.63 -11.73 17.24
CA ALA A 493 -3.49 -12.21 16.15
C ALA A 493 -4.74 -12.92 16.68
N THR A 494 -4.61 -13.74 17.72
CA THR A 494 -5.74 -14.43 18.35
C THR A 494 -6.71 -13.42 18.98
N PHE A 495 -6.22 -12.45 19.72
CA PHE A 495 -7.05 -11.38 20.31
C PHE A 495 -7.73 -10.50 19.27
N VAL A 496 -7.15 -10.35 18.08
CA VAL A 496 -7.75 -9.61 16.97
C VAL A 496 -8.74 -10.47 16.19
N LEU A 497 -8.44 -11.74 15.96
CA LEU A 497 -9.27 -12.62 15.15
C LEU A 497 -10.57 -13.05 15.87
N PHE A 498 -10.53 -13.25 17.18
CA PHE A 498 -11.74 -13.58 17.96
C PHE A 498 -12.76 -12.44 17.97
N PRO A 499 -12.39 -11.19 18.28
CA PRO A 499 -13.32 -10.08 18.20
C PRO A 499 -13.74 -9.73 16.77
N LEU A 500 -12.90 -9.93 15.75
CA LEU A 500 -13.28 -9.74 14.35
C LEU A 500 -14.42 -10.67 13.94
N ASP A 501 -14.45 -11.90 14.43
CA ASP A 501 -15.57 -12.80 14.18
C ASP A 501 -16.87 -12.27 14.82
N GLY A 502 -16.79 -11.71 16.04
CA GLY A 502 -17.87 -10.99 16.69
C GLY A 502 -18.21 -9.66 16.00
N ALA A 503 -17.19 -8.92 15.55
CA ALA A 503 -17.36 -7.64 14.86
C ALA A 503 -17.95 -7.83 13.45
N ASN A 504 -17.54 -8.85 12.71
CA ASN A 504 -18.15 -9.20 11.42
C ASN A 504 -19.65 -9.47 11.57
N ARG A 505 -20.06 -10.12 12.64
CA ARG A 505 -21.48 -10.36 12.95
C ARG A 505 -22.21 -9.08 13.39
N LEU A 506 -21.54 -8.21 14.16
CA LEU A 506 -22.12 -6.97 14.69
C LEU A 506 -22.15 -5.82 13.67
N TYR A 507 -21.14 -5.72 12.82
CA TYR A 507 -20.98 -4.59 11.88
C TYR A 507 -21.22 -4.97 10.43
N GLY A 508 -21.52 -6.24 10.13
CA GLY A 508 -21.74 -6.72 8.76
C GLY A 508 -20.49 -6.66 7.88
N LEU A 509 -19.28 -6.55 8.47
CA LEU A 509 -18.02 -6.49 7.73
C LEU A 509 -17.79 -7.71 6.83
N GLY A 510 -18.40 -8.85 7.17
CA GLY A 510 -18.34 -10.08 6.35
C GLY A 510 -19.52 -10.28 5.40
N THR A 511 -20.49 -9.39 5.38
CA THR A 511 -21.77 -9.60 4.68
C THR A 511 -22.31 -8.37 3.97
N TRP A 512 -21.50 -7.37 3.69
CA TRP A 512 -21.94 -6.28 2.83
C TRP A 512 -22.15 -6.83 1.40
N GLN A 513 -23.14 -7.67 1.27
CA GLN A 513 -23.76 -8.00 0.00
C GLN A 513 -24.49 -6.74 -0.39
N GLY A 514 -23.86 -5.90 -1.21
CA GLY A 514 -24.43 -4.66 -1.69
C GLY A 514 -25.90 -4.85 -2.05
N ASN A 515 -26.71 -3.84 -1.85
CA ASN A 515 -28.13 -3.91 -2.13
C ASN A 515 -28.36 -4.55 -3.52
N GLY A 516 -29.03 -5.68 -3.59
CA GLY A 516 -29.22 -6.44 -4.82
C GLY A 516 -29.78 -5.59 -5.97
N LEU A 517 -30.56 -4.56 -5.65
CA LEU A 517 -31.09 -3.60 -6.63
C LEU A 517 -30.00 -2.66 -7.16
N VAL A 518 -29.04 -2.25 -6.33
CA VAL A 518 -27.89 -1.45 -6.80
C VAL A 518 -27.02 -2.28 -7.73
N ARG A 519 -26.85 -3.56 -7.43
CA ARG A 519 -26.12 -4.49 -8.30
C ARG A 519 -26.79 -4.64 -9.67
N GLN A 520 -28.12 -4.77 -9.71
CA GLN A 520 -28.87 -4.77 -10.96
C GLN A 520 -28.69 -3.46 -11.75
N CYS A 521 -28.66 -2.32 -11.06
CA CYS A 521 -28.35 -1.03 -11.70
C CYS A 521 -26.93 -1.00 -12.29
N ILE A 522 -25.95 -1.52 -11.57
CA ILE A 522 -24.55 -1.61 -12.04
C ILE A 522 -24.47 -2.48 -13.31
N ASP A 523 -25.07 -3.66 -13.25
CA ASP A 523 -25.04 -4.62 -14.38
C ASP A 523 -25.75 -4.04 -15.60
N TRP A 524 -26.86 -3.36 -15.37
CA TRP A 524 -27.60 -2.70 -16.44
C TRP A 524 -26.79 -1.56 -17.06
N LEU A 525 -26.24 -0.64 -16.26
CA LEU A 525 -25.41 0.47 -16.77
C LEU A 525 -24.19 -0.05 -17.52
N ARG A 526 -23.55 -1.10 -17.04
CA ARG A 526 -22.39 -1.71 -17.70
C ARG A 526 -22.72 -2.38 -19.04
N SER A 527 -23.94 -2.86 -19.19
CA SER A 527 -24.42 -3.53 -20.42
C SER A 527 -25.05 -2.59 -21.44
N HIS A 528 -25.33 -1.32 -21.08
CA HIS A 528 -26.03 -0.35 -21.89
C HIS A 528 -25.30 1.00 -21.91
N ASP A 529 -24.58 1.27 -22.98
CA ASP A 529 -24.02 2.59 -23.40
C ASP A 529 -23.39 3.49 -22.31
N TYR A 530 -23.02 2.94 -21.15
CA TYR A 530 -22.29 3.71 -20.13
C TYR A 530 -20.82 3.86 -20.57
N ALA A 531 -20.43 5.09 -20.90
CA ALA A 531 -19.04 5.43 -21.22
C ALA A 531 -18.24 5.72 -19.92
N SER A 532 -16.91 5.66 -20.01
CA SER A 532 -16.03 5.87 -18.86
C SER A 532 -16.12 7.28 -18.27
N GLU A 533 -16.46 8.26 -19.10
CA GLU A 533 -16.66 9.67 -18.77
C GLU A 533 -18.04 9.99 -18.21
N ASP A 534 -18.99 9.06 -18.34
CA ASP A 534 -20.35 9.29 -17.85
C ASP A 534 -20.39 9.32 -16.32
N VAL A 535 -21.13 10.27 -15.78
CA VAL A 535 -21.28 10.45 -14.33
C VAL A 535 -22.68 10.08 -13.89
N VAL A 536 -22.78 9.34 -12.79
CA VAL A 536 -24.05 8.96 -12.16
C VAL A 536 -24.27 9.80 -10.91
N TYR A 537 -25.43 10.40 -10.79
CA TYR A 537 -25.88 11.01 -9.54
C TYR A 537 -26.80 10.05 -8.79
N ALA A 538 -26.49 9.81 -7.52
CA ALA A 538 -27.28 9.01 -6.61
C ALA A 538 -27.12 9.53 -5.17
N GLN A 539 -27.95 9.07 -4.24
CA GLN A 539 -27.72 9.36 -2.82
C GLN A 539 -26.43 8.71 -2.31
N SER A 540 -25.80 9.30 -1.29
CA SER A 540 -24.43 8.99 -0.86
C SER A 540 -24.13 7.48 -0.71
N ASN A 541 -25.01 6.73 -0.04
CA ASN A 541 -24.78 5.28 0.15
C ASN A 541 -24.84 4.51 -1.17
N VAL A 542 -25.77 4.87 -2.05
CA VAL A 542 -25.93 4.23 -3.36
C VAL A 542 -24.82 4.65 -4.31
N ALA A 543 -24.44 5.93 -4.30
CA ALA A 543 -23.32 6.43 -5.07
C ALA A 543 -22.02 5.70 -4.70
N MET A 544 -21.80 5.47 -3.41
CA MET A 544 -20.67 4.69 -2.92
C MET A 544 -20.71 3.25 -3.46
N GLU A 545 -21.86 2.56 -3.39
CA GLU A 545 -22.01 1.20 -3.94
C GLU A 545 -21.79 1.17 -5.45
N LEU A 546 -22.33 2.12 -6.20
CA LEU A 546 -22.14 2.25 -7.65
C LEU A 546 -20.66 2.42 -8.01
N SER A 547 -19.93 3.21 -7.23
CA SER A 547 -18.50 3.41 -7.42
C SER A 547 -17.69 2.18 -7.05
N VAL A 548 -17.91 1.64 -5.86
CA VAL A 548 -17.12 0.54 -5.28
C VAL A 548 -17.29 -0.77 -6.05
N TRP A 549 -18.54 -1.12 -6.39
CA TRP A 549 -18.86 -2.38 -7.08
C TRP A 549 -18.94 -2.21 -8.59
N GLY A 550 -19.24 -0.99 -9.04
CA GLY A 550 -19.42 -0.66 -10.44
C GLY A 550 -18.21 -0.05 -11.12
N GLY A 551 -17.31 0.56 -10.36
CA GLY A 551 -16.27 1.44 -10.90
C GLY A 551 -16.86 2.65 -11.62
N LEU A 552 -18.12 2.99 -11.32
CA LEU A 552 -18.81 4.08 -11.97
C LEU A 552 -18.33 5.42 -11.39
N SER A 553 -18.22 6.42 -12.25
CA SER A 553 -18.01 7.80 -11.81
C SER A 553 -19.30 8.31 -11.19
N VAL A 554 -19.24 8.79 -9.96
CA VAL A 554 -20.42 9.19 -9.21
C VAL A 554 -20.29 10.61 -8.67
N VAL A 555 -21.41 11.26 -8.45
CA VAL A 555 -21.50 12.46 -7.63
C VAL A 555 -22.15 12.10 -6.33
N ALA A 556 -21.44 12.31 -5.24
CA ALA A 556 -21.91 12.09 -3.89
C ALA A 556 -21.60 13.31 -2.99
N GLU A 557 -22.29 13.40 -1.87
CA GLU A 557 -21.90 14.30 -0.79
C GLU A 557 -20.63 13.72 -0.13
N ASP A 558 -19.58 14.18 -0.40
CA ASP A 558 -18.17 14.47 -0.15
C ASP A 558 -17.38 13.96 1.06
N THR A 559 -17.83 13.06 1.86
CA THR A 559 -17.06 12.64 3.05
C THR A 559 -15.68 12.07 2.69
N ASP A 560 -15.57 11.40 1.54
CA ASP A 560 -14.34 10.69 1.16
C ASP A 560 -13.26 11.63 0.63
N LEU A 561 -13.65 12.68 -0.10
CA LEU A 561 -12.72 13.68 -0.62
C LEU A 561 -12.00 14.46 0.48
N PHE A 562 -12.65 14.64 1.62
CA PHE A 562 -12.04 15.29 2.78
C PHE A 562 -10.83 14.51 3.31
N TYR A 563 -10.96 13.19 3.45
CA TYR A 563 -9.87 12.33 3.92
C TYR A 563 -8.71 12.27 2.93
N MET A 564 -8.99 12.40 1.63
CA MET A 564 -7.97 12.41 0.59
C MET A 564 -7.26 13.75 0.40
N GLY A 565 -7.54 14.73 1.26
CA GLY A 565 -6.83 16.01 1.28
C GLY A 565 -7.19 16.99 0.18
N VAL A 566 -8.36 16.83 -0.46
CA VAL A 566 -8.88 17.74 -1.48
C VAL A 566 -9.19 19.11 -0.86
N LYS A 567 -8.91 20.21 -1.58
CA LYS A 567 -9.15 21.56 -1.11
C LYS A 567 -10.60 21.79 -0.70
N ASN A 568 -10.80 22.57 0.36
CA ASN A 568 -12.14 22.95 0.81
C ASN A 568 -13.01 23.61 -0.28
N SER A 569 -12.40 24.37 -1.18
CA SER A 569 -13.10 25.01 -2.31
C SER A 569 -13.75 23.97 -3.24
N VAL A 570 -13.06 22.87 -3.54
CA VAL A 570 -13.60 21.77 -4.35
C VAL A 570 -14.72 21.07 -3.61
N LEU A 571 -14.52 20.76 -2.32
CA LEU A 571 -15.54 20.15 -1.47
C LEU A 571 -16.80 21.00 -1.38
N GLN A 572 -16.66 22.31 -1.11
CA GLN A 572 -17.78 23.24 -1.04
C GLN A 572 -18.47 23.42 -2.39
N LYS A 573 -17.72 23.38 -3.49
CA LYS A 573 -18.28 23.40 -4.85
C LYS A 573 -19.16 22.16 -5.06
N ASN A 574 -18.61 20.97 -4.81
CA ASN A 574 -19.33 19.70 -4.97
C ASN A 574 -20.59 19.66 -4.08
N ARG A 575 -20.49 20.10 -2.81
CA ARG A 575 -21.65 20.21 -1.91
C ARG A 575 -22.74 21.10 -2.45
N ARG A 576 -22.37 22.29 -2.92
CA ARG A 576 -23.36 23.23 -3.50
C ARG A 576 -24.03 22.66 -4.73
N LEU A 577 -23.26 22.02 -5.61
CA LEU A 577 -23.80 21.43 -6.84
C LEU A 577 -24.71 20.22 -6.50
N SER A 578 -24.29 19.33 -5.60
CA SER A 578 -25.09 18.21 -5.13
C SER A 578 -26.39 18.68 -4.45
N SER A 579 -26.34 19.74 -3.64
CA SER A 579 -27.53 20.32 -3.02
C SER A 579 -28.49 20.90 -4.07
N ARG A 580 -27.99 21.53 -5.13
CA ARG A 580 -28.81 22.01 -6.26
C ARG A 580 -29.45 20.86 -7.03
N LEU A 581 -28.69 19.78 -7.26
CA LEU A 581 -29.24 18.56 -7.87
C LEU A 581 -30.38 17.99 -7.02
N ARG A 582 -30.16 17.86 -5.73
CA ARG A 582 -31.18 17.33 -4.81
C ARG A 582 -32.43 18.20 -4.76
N ALA A 583 -32.28 19.51 -4.78
CA ALA A 583 -33.39 20.44 -4.67
C ALA A 583 -34.20 20.57 -5.96
N THR A 584 -33.55 20.65 -7.11
CA THR A 584 -34.19 21.08 -8.37
C THR A 584 -33.80 20.30 -9.60
N LEU A 585 -32.81 19.39 -9.54
CA LEU A 585 -32.13 18.79 -10.70
C LEU A 585 -31.68 19.88 -11.71
N ASP A 586 -30.99 20.87 -11.20
CA ASP A 586 -30.57 22.06 -11.90
C ASP A 586 -29.68 21.75 -13.12
N ASP A 587 -30.05 22.26 -14.31
CA ASP A 587 -29.36 21.93 -15.56
C ASP A 587 -27.90 22.41 -15.58
N ALA A 588 -27.62 23.57 -14.97
CA ALA A 588 -26.25 24.05 -14.88
C ALA A 588 -25.41 23.17 -13.95
N ALA A 589 -25.98 22.67 -12.85
CA ALA A 589 -25.29 21.72 -11.97
C ALA A 589 -25.08 20.35 -12.64
N ILE A 590 -26.06 19.90 -13.42
CA ILE A 590 -25.97 18.66 -14.23
C ILE A 590 -24.80 18.79 -15.23
N ALA A 591 -24.80 19.88 -15.99
CA ALA A 591 -23.75 20.13 -17.01
C ALA A 591 -22.36 20.29 -16.37
N GLU A 592 -22.27 21.04 -15.26
CA GLU A 592 -20.98 21.29 -14.57
C GLU A 592 -20.38 20.03 -13.97
N LEU A 593 -21.22 19.09 -13.49
CA LEU A 593 -20.79 17.82 -12.94
C LEU A 593 -20.72 16.70 -13.99
N GLY A 594 -21.15 16.93 -15.22
CA GLY A 594 -21.18 15.94 -16.29
C GLY A 594 -22.16 14.80 -16.03
N VAL A 595 -23.23 15.04 -15.26
CA VAL A 595 -24.19 14.00 -14.88
C VAL A 595 -24.99 13.56 -16.11
N LYS A 596 -24.91 12.26 -16.44
CA LYS A 596 -25.65 11.65 -17.53
C LYS A 596 -26.74 10.70 -17.06
N TYR A 597 -26.55 10.09 -15.90
CA TYR A 597 -27.52 9.16 -15.33
C TYR A 597 -27.88 9.54 -13.90
N LEU A 598 -29.13 9.23 -13.52
CA LEU A 598 -29.62 9.35 -12.16
C LEU A 598 -30.08 7.97 -11.71
N VAL A 599 -29.78 7.62 -10.45
CA VAL A 599 -30.22 6.36 -9.84
C VAL A 599 -30.92 6.65 -8.53
N PHE A 600 -32.22 6.34 -8.46
CA PHE A 600 -33.05 6.59 -7.28
C PHE A 600 -33.95 5.40 -6.97
N SER A 601 -34.20 5.16 -5.69
CA SER A 601 -35.36 4.39 -5.24
C SER A 601 -36.59 5.28 -5.12
N ASP A 602 -37.77 4.67 -4.97
CA ASP A 602 -39.03 5.44 -4.74
C ASP A 602 -38.93 6.28 -3.47
N GLU A 603 -38.30 5.78 -2.41
CA GLU A 603 -38.04 6.52 -1.18
C GLU A 603 -37.13 7.72 -1.42
N GLU A 604 -36.01 7.50 -2.15
CA GLU A 604 -35.05 8.56 -2.47
C GLU A 604 -35.68 9.63 -3.37
N LEU A 605 -36.55 9.25 -4.30
CA LEU A 605 -37.33 10.17 -5.09
C LEU A 605 -38.23 11.04 -4.19
N GLY A 606 -38.83 10.43 -3.15
CA GLY A 606 -39.63 11.16 -2.16
C GLY A 606 -38.84 12.20 -1.36
N ASN A 607 -37.53 11.98 -1.19
CA ASN A 607 -36.61 12.86 -0.46
C ASN A 607 -36.01 13.99 -1.33
N LEU A 608 -36.25 14.00 -2.64
CA LEU A 608 -35.87 15.12 -3.51
C LEU A 608 -36.76 16.34 -3.26
N GLY A 609 -36.25 17.52 -3.58
CA GLY A 609 -37.07 18.75 -3.57
C GLY A 609 -38.26 18.64 -4.53
N ARG A 610 -39.40 19.27 -4.20
CA ARG A 610 -40.62 19.19 -5.01
C ARG A 610 -40.39 19.48 -6.49
N ARG A 611 -39.57 20.49 -6.80
CA ARG A 611 -39.26 20.86 -8.19
C ARG A 611 -38.51 19.75 -8.92
N ALA A 612 -37.60 19.07 -8.25
CA ALA A 612 -36.86 17.92 -8.81
C ALA A 612 -37.81 16.74 -9.08
N GLN A 613 -38.72 16.44 -8.14
CA GLN A 613 -39.75 15.42 -8.31
C GLN A 613 -40.67 15.73 -9.49
N ASP A 614 -41.11 16.98 -9.63
CA ASP A 614 -41.99 17.41 -10.71
C ASP A 614 -41.33 17.28 -12.08
N ARG A 615 -40.02 17.64 -12.19
CA ARG A 615 -39.26 17.45 -13.43
C ARG A 615 -39.16 15.99 -13.85
N LEU A 616 -38.88 15.07 -12.91
CA LEU A 616 -38.83 13.63 -13.21
C LEU A 616 -40.22 13.08 -13.57
N ARG A 617 -41.29 13.47 -12.86
CA ARG A 617 -42.64 13.03 -13.18
C ARG A 617 -43.14 13.48 -14.56
N LYS A 618 -42.71 14.66 -15.00
CA LYS A 618 -43.09 15.22 -16.30
C LYS A 618 -42.07 14.86 -17.39
N GLU A 619 -41.02 14.12 -17.05
CA GLU A 619 -39.89 13.80 -17.94
C GLU A 619 -39.25 15.04 -18.57
N GLU A 620 -39.25 16.18 -17.86
CA GLU A 620 -38.66 17.43 -18.33
C GLU A 620 -37.11 17.35 -18.34
N GLY A 621 -36.55 17.02 -19.50
CA GLY A 621 -35.10 16.82 -19.70
C GLY A 621 -34.57 15.47 -19.21
N PHE A 622 -35.49 14.55 -18.81
CA PHE A 622 -35.11 13.22 -18.30
C PHE A 622 -35.91 12.13 -18.99
N GLU A 623 -35.31 10.95 -19.11
CA GLU A 623 -35.94 9.76 -19.66
C GLU A 623 -35.73 8.59 -18.70
N LYS A 624 -36.84 7.98 -18.27
CA LYS A 624 -36.79 6.77 -17.45
C LYS A 624 -36.40 5.57 -18.32
N LEU A 625 -35.25 4.99 -18.07
CA LEU A 625 -34.73 3.89 -18.88
C LEU A 625 -35.22 2.52 -18.40
N VAL A 626 -35.15 2.28 -17.09
CA VAL A 626 -35.48 0.99 -16.48
C VAL A 626 -35.85 1.15 -15.03
N SER A 627 -36.62 0.19 -14.51
CA SER A 627 -36.96 0.06 -13.11
C SER A 627 -36.80 -1.38 -12.65
N PHE A 628 -36.19 -1.56 -11.50
CA PHE A 628 -35.99 -2.85 -10.86
C PHE A 628 -36.87 -2.94 -9.63
N PRO A 629 -37.89 -3.82 -9.61
CA PRO A 629 -38.77 -3.99 -8.46
C PRO A 629 -38.02 -4.67 -7.31
N SER A 630 -38.27 -4.22 -6.09
CA SER A 630 -37.81 -4.88 -4.88
C SER A 630 -38.79 -5.96 -4.45
N GLU A 631 -38.27 -7.04 -3.86
CA GLU A 631 -39.09 -8.03 -3.15
C GLU A 631 -39.76 -7.44 -1.87
N ARG A 632 -39.25 -6.30 -1.38
CA ARG A 632 -39.80 -5.58 -0.24
C ARG A 632 -40.85 -4.57 -0.72
N PRO A 633 -42.00 -4.45 -0.05
CA PRO A 633 -43.04 -3.46 -0.39
C PRO A 633 -42.44 -2.03 -0.39
N GLY A 634 -42.64 -1.30 -1.48
CA GLY A 634 -42.24 0.11 -1.61
C GLY A 634 -40.85 0.40 -2.13
N GLY A 635 -40.13 -0.59 -2.63
CA GLY A 635 -38.72 -0.41 -3.02
C GLY A 635 -38.40 -0.67 -4.50
N THR A 636 -38.93 0.11 -5.43
CA THR A 636 -38.44 0.09 -6.82
C THR A 636 -37.23 1.00 -6.95
N ARG A 637 -36.18 0.56 -7.66
CA ARG A 637 -35.05 1.41 -8.02
C ARG A 637 -35.06 1.68 -9.53
N SER A 638 -34.90 2.92 -9.91
CA SER A 638 -35.00 3.35 -11.32
C SER A 638 -33.74 4.04 -11.78
N ILE A 639 -33.39 3.84 -13.05
CA ILE A 639 -32.35 4.55 -13.76
C ILE A 639 -32.99 5.52 -14.74
N TRP A 640 -32.52 6.76 -14.69
CA TRP A 640 -32.93 7.84 -15.57
C TRP A 640 -31.74 8.35 -16.36
N ARG A 641 -31.95 8.74 -17.59
CA ARG A 641 -30.96 9.41 -18.44
C ARG A 641 -31.31 10.89 -18.55
N VAL A 642 -30.28 11.75 -18.47
CA VAL A 642 -30.38 13.17 -18.83
C VAL A 642 -30.41 13.27 -20.34
N ARG A 643 -31.38 14.01 -20.90
CA ARG A 643 -31.53 14.25 -22.36
C ARG A 643 -30.72 15.43 -22.84
#